data_5f3e89a9e9d491e18346833e17873380
#
_entry.id   5f3e89a9e9d491e18346833e17873380
#
_cell.length_a   1.000
_cell.length_b   1.000
_cell.length_c   1.000
_cell.angle_alpha   90.00
_cell.angle_beta   90.00
_cell.angle_gamma   90.00
#
_symmetry.space_group_name_H-M   'P 1'
#
loop_
_entity.id
_entity.type
_entity.pdbx_description
1 polymer ?
#
loop_
_entity_poly.entity_id
_entity_poly.type
_entity_poly.pdbx_seq_one_letter_code
_entity_poly.pdbx_strand_id
1 'polypeptide(L)'
;MTSYLTQLNPQQREAVEAVDGPVLILAGAGSGKTRVITYRIAHLIDGLGVQPDSILAVTFTNKAASEMAGRVESLVGTRSVTKPLISTFHSFCVRLLRRDIQTLQIAGKGYRKDFVIYDEVDQQSVVKAAMKRLGIDSKQVTPSSVLGHISWAKNHMLDPQEVYLQSNDPKTERVAHVYEIYRQELAKSNALDFDDLLLYAVRVLKASGETRERYNRRYRHILVDEYQDTNRPQYELMRMLAGSEHNVCAVGDEDQSIYSWRGADIRNILEFEQDFPEARIIRLEQNYRSTQNILQAASAVVARNIKRKGKTLWTDRRGGAQIGYYEAPDGENEALFAADYIAKYLRQGQTEHGETPRAAVLYRTNSQSRLVEEAMRRYQLNYHVVGGFSFYERAEIKDMISYLKVIGNPDDSIALQRVINTPPRGIGKTTMDTIERIALETGVSMWGAIDEIIRQRLLPPRALTSLTSFRDLIEDARAMHLGQFRERLDASEKVAMADSASSQREDAQHDIDFSPAMFDEEAELSATTDRRSFDSGGQSRAASAQDDNPDEGQGGNSGQDDISVQNDNSEQLRVEGFRAPGDPANTAELLKFLLDRTGYIKQLEQQDTPESLARIENLRELVNAAMDSRDRDESLSEFLDHAALVSDADDYDENARVTLMTLHSAKGLEFPLVFLIGLEEGLFPHSRTLLAPDDIEEERRLCYVGMTRAMDTLILTRARYRRRYGTDMPEGSVPSRFLEEVPQELLQDLGSPRRSSHATSSDYGSSRHYTYEDEDQRSQYGRRNTTRRNSYSGPTYNSIDNIAEFFASRGKKFTRPKIEVATPAGRMGFHPGQRVRHPKYGEGTVYKREGDGEDAKITVQFPRFGLKKLVEKYAQLEKA
;
A
#
# COMPACT_ATOMS: atom_id res chain seq x y z
N MET A 1 41.80 -4.38 7.96
CA MET A 1 40.61 -4.80 7.20
C MET A 1 39.43 -4.80 8.14
N THR A 2 38.40 -4.07 7.85
CA THR A 2 37.17 -4.05 8.64
C THR A 2 36.55 -5.45 8.61
N SER A 3 36.23 -6.00 9.78
CA SER A 3 35.83 -7.42 9.93
C SER A 3 34.56 -7.81 9.08
N TYR A 4 33.76 -6.87 8.70
CA TYR A 4 32.52 -7.12 7.90
C TYR A 4 32.83 -7.43 6.42
N LEU A 5 33.93 -6.95 5.82
CA LEU A 5 34.26 -7.26 4.41
C LEU A 5 34.59 -8.74 4.19
N THR A 6 34.98 -9.45 5.24
CA THR A 6 35.26 -10.90 5.17
C THR A 6 34.00 -11.75 4.99
N GLN A 7 32.81 -11.17 5.26
CA GLN A 7 31.50 -11.85 5.12
C GLN A 7 30.91 -11.75 3.70
N LEU A 8 31.59 -11.04 2.80
CA LEU A 8 31.16 -10.82 1.43
C LEU A 8 31.82 -11.82 0.48
N ASN A 9 31.08 -12.27 -0.52
CA ASN A 9 31.69 -13.00 -1.64
C ASN A 9 32.58 -12.04 -2.49
N PRO A 10 33.42 -12.55 -3.40
CA PRO A 10 34.32 -11.71 -4.18
C PRO A 10 33.64 -10.59 -4.95
N GLN A 11 32.50 -10.88 -5.60
CA GLN A 11 31.73 -9.91 -6.41
C GLN A 11 31.06 -8.85 -5.51
N GLN A 12 30.48 -9.27 -4.39
CA GLN A 12 29.91 -8.34 -3.41
C GLN A 12 30.98 -7.43 -2.82
N ARG A 13 32.18 -7.97 -2.53
CA ARG A 13 33.30 -7.17 -2.05
C ARG A 13 33.79 -6.17 -3.09
N GLU A 14 33.94 -6.61 -4.35
CA GLU A 14 34.26 -5.73 -5.47
C GLU A 14 33.26 -4.57 -5.58
N ALA A 15 31.94 -4.88 -5.46
CA ALA A 15 30.87 -3.88 -5.50
C ALA A 15 30.92 -2.90 -4.32
N VAL A 16 31.38 -3.33 -3.14
CA VAL A 16 31.56 -2.47 -1.96
C VAL A 16 32.78 -1.58 -2.09
N GLU A 17 33.90 -2.09 -2.63
CA GLU A 17 35.18 -1.39 -2.74
C GLU A 17 35.25 -0.45 -3.97
N ALA A 18 34.42 -0.60 -4.97
CA ALA A 18 34.37 0.26 -6.17
C ALA A 18 33.69 1.60 -5.86
N VAL A 19 34.35 2.52 -5.14
CA VAL A 19 33.74 3.73 -4.55
C VAL A 19 33.78 4.97 -5.43
N ASP A 20 34.68 5.03 -6.39
CA ASP A 20 34.87 6.19 -7.25
C ASP A 20 34.14 6.01 -8.62
N GLY A 21 33.53 7.09 -9.09
CA GLY A 21 32.82 7.14 -10.37
C GLY A 21 31.47 6.39 -10.38
N PRO A 22 30.85 6.28 -11.53
CA PRO A 22 29.56 5.62 -11.67
C PRO A 22 29.71 4.09 -11.65
N VAL A 23 28.88 3.43 -10.85
CA VAL A 23 28.89 1.97 -10.69
C VAL A 23 27.47 1.45 -10.91
N LEU A 24 27.30 0.49 -11.82
CA LEU A 24 26.07 -0.26 -11.98
C LEU A 24 26.25 -1.67 -11.45
N ILE A 25 25.44 -2.04 -10.44
CA ILE A 25 25.42 -3.38 -9.86
C ILE A 25 24.18 -4.10 -10.39
N LEU A 26 24.40 -5.02 -11.35
CA LEU A 26 23.36 -5.90 -11.87
C LEU A 26 23.24 -7.11 -10.94
N ALA A 27 22.21 -7.10 -10.10
CA ALA A 27 22.08 -8.00 -8.99
C ALA A 27 20.79 -8.82 -9.10
N GLY A 28 20.88 -10.11 -9.33
CA GLY A 28 19.73 -11.00 -9.44
C GLY A 28 18.90 -11.10 -8.15
N ALA A 29 17.74 -11.77 -8.26
CA ALA A 29 16.92 -12.04 -7.08
C ALA A 29 17.73 -12.78 -6.01
N GLY A 30 17.60 -12.39 -4.73
CA GLY A 30 18.27 -13.06 -3.61
C GLY A 30 19.79 -13.01 -3.61
N SER A 31 20.44 -12.13 -4.40
CA SER A 31 21.90 -11.99 -4.47
C SER A 31 22.50 -11.06 -3.42
N GLY A 32 21.68 -10.47 -2.56
CA GLY A 32 22.13 -9.58 -1.49
C GLY A 32 22.27 -8.11 -1.91
N LYS A 33 21.43 -7.58 -2.82
CA LYS A 33 21.40 -6.16 -3.22
C LYS A 33 21.52 -5.21 -2.03
N THR A 34 20.55 -5.29 -1.12
CA THR A 34 20.50 -4.42 0.06
C THR A 34 21.72 -4.59 0.97
N ARG A 35 22.25 -5.83 1.07
CA ARG A 35 23.48 -6.10 1.81
C ARG A 35 24.67 -5.34 1.21
N VAL A 36 24.85 -5.37 -0.09
CA VAL A 36 25.94 -4.66 -0.77
C VAL A 36 25.83 -3.15 -0.57
N ILE A 37 24.64 -2.58 -0.69
CA ILE A 37 24.42 -1.15 -0.46
C ILE A 37 24.77 -0.76 0.99
N THR A 38 24.29 -1.50 1.98
CA THR A 38 24.52 -1.21 3.40
C THR A 38 26.01 -1.33 3.76
N TYR A 39 26.68 -2.38 3.24
CA TYR A 39 28.11 -2.58 3.45
C TYR A 39 28.96 -1.53 2.71
N ARG A 40 28.53 -1.06 1.53
CA ARG A 40 29.17 0.04 0.81
C ARG A 40 29.06 1.36 1.59
N ILE A 41 27.89 1.68 2.15
CA ILE A 41 27.73 2.84 3.02
C ILE A 41 28.64 2.73 4.24
N ALA A 42 28.68 1.58 4.90
CA ALA A 42 29.57 1.35 6.04
C ALA A 42 31.05 1.47 5.65
N HIS A 43 31.44 0.98 4.47
CA HIS A 43 32.79 1.10 3.96
C HIS A 43 33.19 2.54 3.65
N LEU A 44 32.29 3.34 3.07
CA LEU A 44 32.52 4.77 2.85
C LEU A 44 32.78 5.50 4.18
N ILE A 45 31.98 5.20 5.21
CA ILE A 45 32.08 5.88 6.52
C ILE A 45 33.31 5.38 7.30
N ASP A 46 33.38 4.09 7.60
CA ASP A 46 34.39 3.53 8.50
C ASP A 46 35.71 3.22 7.78
N GLY A 47 35.67 2.82 6.52
CA GLY A 47 36.86 2.44 5.75
C GLY A 47 37.57 3.64 5.14
N LEU A 48 36.86 4.60 4.62
CA LEU A 48 37.39 5.74 3.88
C LEU A 48 37.20 7.09 4.61
N GLY A 49 36.55 7.11 5.77
CA GLY A 49 36.33 8.33 6.55
C GLY A 49 35.42 9.37 5.88
N VAL A 50 34.55 8.94 4.96
CA VAL A 50 33.58 9.82 4.30
C VAL A 50 32.57 10.31 5.33
N GLN A 51 32.28 11.62 5.30
CA GLN A 51 31.30 12.21 6.21
C GLN A 51 29.92 11.64 5.92
N PRO A 52 29.20 11.08 6.92
CA PRO A 52 27.91 10.42 6.69
C PRO A 52 26.87 11.31 6.02
N ASP A 53 26.79 12.59 6.36
CA ASP A 53 25.83 13.55 5.78
C ASP A 53 26.13 13.93 4.32
N SER A 54 27.27 13.49 3.78
CA SER A 54 27.59 13.56 2.35
C SER A 54 27.10 12.35 1.54
N ILE A 55 26.44 11.39 2.19
CA ILE A 55 25.93 10.18 1.56
C ILE A 55 24.39 10.28 1.45
N LEU A 56 23.87 10.09 0.24
CA LEU A 56 22.43 9.96 -0.05
C LEU A 56 22.18 8.54 -0.55
N ALA A 57 21.33 7.80 0.14
CA ALA A 57 20.82 6.51 -0.32
C ALA A 57 19.30 6.58 -0.51
N VAL A 58 18.83 6.23 -1.69
CA VAL A 58 17.40 6.25 -2.02
C VAL A 58 16.88 4.89 -2.40
N THR A 59 15.67 4.59 -1.94
CA THR A 59 14.94 3.35 -2.22
C THR A 59 13.46 3.65 -2.51
N PHE A 60 12.64 2.61 -2.74
CA PHE A 60 11.24 2.79 -3.16
C PHE A 60 10.24 2.84 -2.00
N THR A 61 10.48 2.12 -0.89
CA THR A 61 9.54 2.05 0.24
C THR A 61 10.16 2.57 1.53
N ASN A 62 9.32 3.12 2.42
CA ASN A 62 9.77 3.59 3.72
C ASN A 62 10.31 2.45 4.58
N LYS A 63 9.69 1.26 4.49
CA LYS A 63 10.18 0.05 5.17
C LYS A 63 11.61 -0.30 4.72
N ALA A 64 11.87 -0.33 3.41
CA ALA A 64 13.22 -0.60 2.89
C ALA A 64 14.23 0.47 3.34
N ALA A 65 13.83 1.74 3.38
CA ALA A 65 14.67 2.82 3.88
C ALA A 65 14.99 2.66 5.38
N SER A 66 14.00 2.35 6.20
CA SER A 66 14.16 2.13 7.64
C SER A 66 15.03 0.90 7.94
N GLU A 67 14.81 -0.21 7.22
CA GLU A 67 15.60 -1.42 7.34
C GLU A 67 17.05 -1.19 6.91
N MET A 68 17.28 -0.47 5.81
CA MET A 68 18.61 -0.09 5.35
C MET A 68 19.30 0.79 6.39
N ALA A 69 18.63 1.78 6.96
CA ALA A 69 19.17 2.65 7.99
C ALA A 69 19.56 1.87 9.25
N GLY A 70 18.69 0.99 9.75
CA GLY A 70 18.99 0.14 10.90
C GLY A 70 20.18 -0.79 10.67
N ARG A 71 20.32 -1.39 9.48
CA ARG A 71 21.46 -2.22 9.11
C ARG A 71 22.77 -1.41 9.03
N VAL A 72 22.74 -0.21 8.46
CA VAL A 72 23.91 0.69 8.43
C VAL A 72 24.30 1.08 9.85
N GLU A 73 23.36 1.45 10.70
CA GLU A 73 23.60 1.81 12.10
C GLU A 73 24.24 0.63 12.89
N SER A 74 23.76 -0.59 12.64
CA SER A 74 24.34 -1.80 13.26
C SER A 74 25.79 -2.08 12.81
N LEU A 75 26.15 -1.72 11.57
CA LEU A 75 27.48 -1.93 11.02
C LEU A 75 28.48 -0.86 11.47
N VAL A 76 28.07 0.41 11.47
CA VAL A 76 28.93 1.58 11.77
C VAL A 76 28.98 1.87 13.28
N GLY A 77 27.92 1.46 14.01
CA GLY A 77 27.78 1.78 15.43
C GLY A 77 27.43 3.25 15.68
N THR A 78 27.29 3.63 16.96
CA THR A 78 26.88 4.99 17.39
C THR A 78 28.02 6.02 17.40
N ARG A 79 29.12 5.76 16.71
CA ARG A 79 30.34 6.59 16.78
C ARG A 79 30.25 7.92 16.05
N SER A 80 29.31 8.06 15.10
CA SER A 80 29.17 9.28 14.29
C SER A 80 28.08 10.18 14.82
N VAL A 81 28.37 11.49 14.94
CA VAL A 81 27.40 12.52 15.32
C VAL A 81 26.40 12.79 14.18
N THR A 82 26.80 12.58 12.93
CA THR A 82 25.95 12.76 11.75
C THR A 82 25.55 11.41 11.17
N LYS A 83 24.37 11.33 10.51
CA LYS A 83 23.86 10.11 9.85
C LYS A 83 23.77 10.33 8.35
N PRO A 84 23.97 9.26 7.53
CA PRO A 84 23.67 9.33 6.10
C PRO A 84 22.17 9.57 5.88
N LEU A 85 21.82 10.27 4.80
CA LEU A 85 20.42 10.41 4.43
C LEU A 85 19.98 9.17 3.67
N ILE A 86 19.20 8.32 4.33
CA ILE A 86 18.56 7.13 3.76
C ILE A 86 17.07 7.37 3.75
N SER A 87 16.44 7.40 2.57
CA SER A 87 15.03 7.74 2.42
C SER A 87 14.44 7.22 1.10
N THR A 88 13.14 7.39 0.91
CA THR A 88 12.53 7.20 -0.42
C THR A 88 12.81 8.41 -1.32
N PHE A 89 12.69 8.23 -2.66
CA PHE A 89 12.77 9.35 -3.60
C PHE A 89 11.79 10.45 -3.24
N HIS A 90 10.54 10.11 -2.94
CA HIS A 90 9.51 11.09 -2.59
C HIS A 90 9.84 11.84 -1.30
N SER A 91 10.27 11.13 -0.24
CA SER A 91 10.67 11.77 1.03
C SER A 91 11.87 12.72 0.85
N PHE A 92 12.83 12.35 0.00
CA PHE A 92 13.93 13.25 -0.37
C PHE A 92 13.41 14.49 -1.11
N CYS A 93 12.52 14.32 -2.09
CA CYS A 93 11.94 15.41 -2.86
C CYS A 93 11.10 16.34 -1.99
N VAL A 94 10.31 15.81 -1.05
CA VAL A 94 9.57 16.63 -0.07
C VAL A 94 10.53 17.52 0.71
N ARG A 95 11.64 16.97 1.25
CA ARG A 95 12.64 17.75 1.99
C ARG A 95 13.28 18.85 1.13
N LEU A 96 13.59 18.51 -0.14
CA LEU A 96 14.12 19.49 -1.09
C LEU A 96 13.11 20.61 -1.35
N LEU A 97 11.86 20.26 -1.63
CA LEU A 97 10.79 21.21 -1.95
C LEU A 97 10.40 22.07 -0.73
N ARG A 98 10.29 21.49 0.47
CA ARG A 98 10.06 22.24 1.71
C ARG A 98 11.14 23.33 1.93
N ARG A 99 12.35 23.11 1.42
CA ARG A 99 13.43 24.08 1.52
C ARG A 99 13.45 25.11 0.39
N ASP A 100 13.28 24.67 -0.86
CA ASP A 100 13.69 25.41 -2.05
C ASP A 100 12.58 25.68 -3.09
N ILE A 101 11.33 25.24 -2.85
CA ILE A 101 10.22 25.34 -3.83
C ILE A 101 9.91 26.79 -4.24
N GLN A 102 10.19 27.75 -3.37
CA GLN A 102 9.92 29.18 -3.62
C GLN A 102 10.71 29.74 -4.82
N THR A 103 11.73 29.03 -5.28
CA THR A 103 12.48 29.39 -6.50
C THR A 103 11.69 29.14 -7.79
N LEU A 104 10.59 28.41 -7.71
CA LEU A 104 9.74 28.08 -8.85
C LEU A 104 8.48 28.92 -8.92
N GLN A 105 8.14 29.31 -10.14
CA GLN A 105 6.82 29.82 -10.49
C GLN A 105 6.13 28.81 -11.44
N ILE A 106 4.94 28.35 -11.05
CA ILE A 106 4.17 27.36 -11.80
C ILE A 106 2.79 27.94 -12.08
N ALA A 107 2.35 27.91 -13.32
CA ALA A 107 1.11 28.57 -13.77
C ALA A 107 1.01 30.06 -13.32
N GLY A 108 2.15 30.78 -13.29
CA GLY A 108 2.22 32.18 -12.87
C GLY A 108 2.12 32.42 -11.36
N LYS A 109 2.12 31.36 -10.54
CA LYS A 109 2.12 31.45 -9.08
C LYS A 109 3.36 30.79 -8.48
N GLY A 110 3.90 31.38 -7.41
CA GLY A 110 4.92 30.77 -6.57
C GLY A 110 4.27 29.83 -5.54
N TYR A 111 4.91 28.70 -5.27
CA TYR A 111 4.51 27.82 -4.16
C TYR A 111 5.12 28.30 -2.84
N ARG A 112 4.38 28.07 -1.77
CA ARG A 112 4.88 28.25 -0.40
C ARG A 112 5.47 26.93 0.11
N LYS A 113 6.30 27.00 1.16
CA LYS A 113 6.94 25.82 1.75
C LYS A 113 5.96 24.91 2.50
N ASP A 114 4.83 25.47 2.95
CA ASP A 114 3.74 24.80 3.67
C ASP A 114 2.70 24.14 2.75
N PHE A 115 3.13 23.67 1.57
CA PHE A 115 2.26 22.97 0.63
C PHE A 115 1.70 21.67 1.24
N VAL A 116 0.52 21.28 0.80
CA VAL A 116 -0.09 19.96 1.16
C VAL A 116 0.12 18.96 0.04
N ILE A 117 0.12 17.67 0.39
CA ILE A 117 0.24 16.57 -0.56
C ILE A 117 -1.14 15.95 -0.76
N TYR A 118 -1.61 15.91 -2.03
CA TYR A 118 -2.88 15.32 -2.41
C TYR A 118 -2.73 13.83 -2.69
N ASP A 119 -3.57 13.02 -2.05
CA ASP A 119 -3.71 11.61 -2.37
C ASP A 119 -4.54 11.39 -3.65
N GLU A 120 -4.73 10.13 -4.06
CA GLU A 120 -5.47 9.78 -5.28
C GLU A 120 -6.94 10.22 -5.22
N VAL A 121 -7.58 10.19 -4.05
CA VAL A 121 -8.97 10.62 -3.88
C VAL A 121 -9.10 12.14 -4.02
N ASP A 122 -8.15 12.88 -3.43
CA ASP A 122 -8.06 14.33 -3.56
C ASP A 122 -7.84 14.72 -5.04
N GLN A 123 -6.89 14.06 -5.72
CA GLN A 123 -6.59 14.27 -7.13
C GLN A 123 -7.83 13.99 -8.01
N GLN A 124 -8.52 12.87 -7.80
CA GLN A 124 -9.74 12.56 -8.53
C GLN A 124 -10.84 13.61 -8.32
N SER A 125 -10.90 14.21 -7.14
CA SER A 125 -11.88 15.26 -6.82
C SER A 125 -11.58 16.54 -7.62
N VAL A 126 -10.30 16.93 -7.73
CA VAL A 126 -9.89 18.08 -8.57
C VAL A 126 -10.16 17.79 -10.04
N VAL A 127 -9.85 16.58 -10.53
CA VAL A 127 -10.12 16.20 -11.92
C VAL A 127 -11.62 16.25 -12.22
N LYS A 128 -12.47 15.74 -11.31
CA LYS A 128 -13.94 15.82 -11.47
C LYS A 128 -14.44 17.26 -11.57
N ALA A 129 -13.90 18.15 -10.73
CA ALA A 129 -14.23 19.57 -10.76
C ALA A 129 -13.78 20.23 -12.08
N ALA A 130 -12.58 19.93 -12.56
CA ALA A 130 -12.06 20.43 -13.83
C ALA A 130 -12.87 19.92 -15.03
N MET A 131 -13.24 18.65 -15.06
CA MET A 131 -14.11 18.06 -16.09
C MET A 131 -15.48 18.72 -16.11
N LYS A 132 -16.11 18.93 -14.94
CA LYS A 132 -17.39 19.63 -14.81
C LYS A 132 -17.30 21.05 -15.39
N ARG A 133 -16.21 21.76 -15.10
CA ARG A 133 -15.97 23.13 -15.62
C ARG A 133 -15.87 23.17 -17.14
N LEU A 134 -15.29 22.14 -17.75
CA LEU A 134 -15.15 22.00 -19.22
C LEU A 134 -16.39 21.35 -19.89
N GLY A 135 -17.44 21.02 -19.13
CA GLY A 135 -18.61 20.34 -19.66
C GLY A 135 -18.37 18.91 -20.15
N ILE A 136 -17.30 18.25 -19.65
CA ILE A 136 -16.95 16.89 -20.04
C ILE A 136 -17.79 15.90 -19.21
N ASP A 137 -18.57 15.05 -19.90
CA ASP A 137 -19.39 14.02 -19.26
C ASP A 137 -18.54 12.89 -18.71
N SER A 138 -18.60 12.68 -17.40
CA SER A 138 -17.90 11.60 -16.69
C SER A 138 -18.31 10.19 -17.13
N LYS A 139 -19.46 10.04 -17.85
CA LYS A 139 -19.86 8.77 -18.44
C LYS A 139 -19.06 8.44 -19.71
N GLN A 140 -18.58 9.45 -20.44
CA GLN A 140 -17.77 9.25 -21.65
C GLN A 140 -16.29 9.07 -21.32
N VAL A 141 -15.78 9.82 -20.34
CA VAL A 141 -14.39 9.76 -19.89
C VAL A 141 -14.37 9.75 -18.37
N THR A 142 -13.87 8.69 -17.77
CA THR A 142 -13.84 8.59 -16.31
C THR A 142 -12.76 9.47 -15.71
N PRO A 143 -12.99 10.11 -14.55
CA PRO A 143 -11.98 10.91 -13.86
C PRO A 143 -10.67 10.15 -13.60
N SER A 144 -10.74 8.86 -13.25
CA SER A 144 -9.59 8.00 -13.06
C SER A 144 -8.78 7.80 -14.35
N SER A 145 -9.44 7.67 -15.51
CA SER A 145 -8.76 7.59 -16.81
C SER A 145 -8.03 8.90 -17.14
N VAL A 146 -8.64 10.05 -16.85
CA VAL A 146 -8.00 11.36 -17.05
C VAL A 146 -6.79 11.52 -16.14
N LEU A 147 -6.95 11.17 -14.85
CA LEU A 147 -5.86 11.21 -13.88
C LEU A 147 -4.69 10.32 -14.30
N GLY A 148 -4.97 9.11 -14.80
CA GLY A 148 -3.94 8.22 -15.33
C GLY A 148 -3.14 8.83 -16.49
N HIS A 149 -3.80 9.57 -17.39
CA HIS A 149 -3.09 10.29 -18.48
C HIS A 149 -2.28 11.49 -17.95
N ILE A 150 -2.78 12.21 -16.95
CA ILE A 150 -2.05 13.31 -16.31
C ILE A 150 -0.80 12.77 -15.61
N SER A 151 -0.94 11.69 -14.84
CA SER A 151 0.19 11.02 -14.18
C SER A 151 1.21 10.53 -15.21
N TRP A 152 0.75 9.91 -16.30
CA TRP A 152 1.63 9.50 -17.40
C TRP A 152 2.41 10.69 -17.97
N ALA A 153 1.74 11.83 -18.23
CA ALA A 153 2.39 13.03 -18.75
C ALA A 153 3.45 13.57 -17.77
N LYS A 154 3.15 13.66 -16.48
CA LYS A 154 4.09 14.10 -15.44
C LYS A 154 5.30 13.18 -15.35
N ASN A 155 5.10 11.86 -15.41
CA ASN A 155 6.17 10.86 -15.41
C ASN A 155 7.04 10.89 -16.67
N HIS A 156 6.53 11.48 -17.77
CA HIS A 156 7.31 11.78 -18.98
C HIS A 156 7.81 13.23 -19.02
N MET A 157 7.60 13.98 -17.92
CA MET A 157 7.99 15.39 -17.78
C MET A 157 7.33 16.34 -18.77
N LEU A 158 6.15 15.96 -19.29
CA LEU A 158 5.40 16.77 -20.27
C LEU A 158 4.48 17.76 -19.57
N ASP A 159 4.51 19.01 -20.04
CA ASP A 159 3.57 20.03 -19.66
C ASP A 159 2.21 19.89 -20.38
N PRO A 160 1.11 20.47 -19.86
CA PRO A 160 -0.19 20.42 -20.54
C PRO A 160 -0.14 20.88 -21.99
N GLN A 161 0.65 21.92 -22.30
CA GLN A 161 0.82 22.41 -23.65
C GLN A 161 1.57 21.42 -24.55
N GLU A 162 2.57 20.73 -24.03
CA GLU A 162 3.29 19.67 -24.77
C GLU A 162 2.39 18.48 -25.05
N VAL A 163 1.55 18.08 -24.07
CA VAL A 163 0.52 17.03 -24.26
C VAL A 163 -0.47 17.43 -25.34
N TYR A 164 -0.91 18.70 -25.35
CA TYR A 164 -1.81 19.22 -26.38
C TYR A 164 -1.16 19.19 -27.77
N LEU A 165 0.09 19.64 -27.91
CA LEU A 165 0.81 19.69 -29.19
C LEU A 165 1.13 18.28 -29.74
N GLN A 166 1.29 17.29 -28.86
CA GLN A 166 1.53 15.89 -29.26
C GLN A 166 0.25 15.11 -29.48
N SER A 167 -0.93 15.69 -29.16
CA SER A 167 -2.21 15.02 -29.30
C SER A 167 -2.59 14.80 -30.76
N ASN A 168 -2.99 13.57 -31.09
CA ASN A 168 -3.48 13.19 -32.41
C ASN A 168 -4.98 12.83 -32.39
N ASP A 169 -5.65 12.97 -31.25
CA ASP A 169 -7.06 12.62 -31.07
C ASP A 169 -7.76 13.59 -30.10
N PRO A 170 -9.08 13.81 -30.29
CA PRO A 170 -9.88 14.74 -29.47
C PRO A 170 -9.95 14.36 -27.98
N LYS A 171 -9.68 13.10 -27.62
CA LYS A 171 -9.70 12.66 -26.23
C LYS A 171 -8.44 13.18 -25.50
N THR A 172 -7.28 13.03 -26.12
CA THR A 172 -6.01 13.53 -25.57
C THR A 172 -5.98 15.06 -25.48
N GLU A 173 -6.58 15.76 -26.46
CA GLU A 173 -6.75 17.22 -26.39
C GLU A 173 -7.58 17.64 -25.15
N ARG A 174 -8.71 16.95 -24.89
CA ARG A 174 -9.53 17.21 -23.69
C ARG A 174 -8.75 16.93 -22.40
N VAL A 175 -7.97 15.87 -22.37
CA VAL A 175 -7.09 15.57 -21.24
C VAL A 175 -6.10 16.70 -20.98
N ALA A 176 -5.47 17.24 -22.03
CA ALA A 176 -4.53 18.36 -21.91
C ALA A 176 -5.20 19.62 -21.30
N HIS A 177 -6.43 19.94 -21.72
CA HIS A 177 -7.19 21.04 -21.12
C HIS A 177 -7.56 20.78 -19.66
N VAL A 178 -7.97 19.55 -19.31
CA VAL A 178 -8.21 19.17 -17.90
C VAL A 178 -6.92 19.27 -17.10
N TYR A 179 -5.79 18.83 -17.65
CA TYR A 179 -4.48 18.89 -16.99
C TYR A 179 -4.07 20.33 -16.69
N GLU A 180 -4.31 21.28 -17.62
CA GLU A 180 -4.00 22.68 -17.36
C GLU A 180 -4.83 23.23 -16.19
N ILE A 181 -6.15 22.98 -16.15
CA ILE A 181 -7.01 23.39 -15.03
C ILE A 181 -6.58 22.70 -13.74
N TYR A 182 -6.30 21.38 -13.78
CA TYR A 182 -5.83 20.60 -12.66
C TYR A 182 -4.56 21.23 -12.03
N ARG A 183 -3.55 21.54 -12.85
CA ARG A 183 -2.32 22.21 -12.42
C ARG A 183 -2.58 23.58 -11.78
N GLN A 184 -3.49 24.36 -12.36
CA GLN A 184 -3.88 25.67 -11.82
C GLN A 184 -4.59 25.54 -10.45
N GLU A 185 -5.49 24.59 -10.28
CA GLU A 185 -6.21 24.37 -9.02
C GLU A 185 -5.25 23.85 -7.93
N LEU A 186 -4.31 22.97 -8.24
CA LEU A 186 -3.25 22.59 -7.29
C LEU A 186 -2.43 23.81 -6.85
N ALA A 187 -1.97 24.62 -7.80
CA ALA A 187 -1.20 25.82 -7.49
C ALA A 187 -2.00 26.84 -6.67
N LYS A 188 -3.32 26.96 -6.92
CA LYS A 188 -4.22 27.81 -6.14
C LYS A 188 -4.37 27.33 -4.69
N SER A 189 -4.49 26.03 -4.49
CA SER A 189 -4.61 25.41 -3.17
C SER A 189 -3.27 25.21 -2.45
N ASN A 190 -2.15 25.64 -3.03
CA ASN A 190 -0.80 25.35 -2.55
C ASN A 190 -0.61 23.85 -2.28
N ALA A 191 -1.05 23.01 -3.23
CA ALA A 191 -1.04 21.57 -3.14
C ALA A 191 -0.15 20.95 -4.22
N LEU A 192 0.47 19.83 -3.93
CA LEU A 192 1.24 19.01 -4.85
C LEU A 192 0.68 17.58 -4.81
N ASP A 193 0.66 16.89 -5.93
CA ASP A 193 0.46 15.44 -5.92
C ASP A 193 1.81 14.69 -5.89
N PHE A 194 1.75 13.36 -5.82
CA PHE A 194 2.95 12.54 -5.74
C PHE A 194 3.89 12.71 -6.95
N ASP A 195 3.35 12.83 -8.16
CA ASP A 195 4.15 13.04 -9.37
C ASP A 195 4.79 14.43 -9.37
N ASP A 196 4.10 15.44 -8.83
CA ASP A 196 4.63 16.80 -8.69
C ASP A 196 5.84 16.87 -7.78
N LEU A 197 5.89 16.04 -6.72
CA LEU A 197 7.03 16.01 -5.80
C LEU A 197 8.33 15.73 -6.56
N LEU A 198 8.30 14.73 -7.45
CA LEU A 198 9.44 14.37 -8.28
C LEU A 198 9.70 15.41 -9.35
N LEU A 199 8.67 15.76 -10.11
CA LEU A 199 8.75 16.69 -11.24
C LEU A 199 9.28 18.06 -10.82
N TYR A 200 8.76 18.60 -9.70
CA TYR A 200 9.14 19.95 -9.25
C TYR A 200 10.49 19.95 -8.53
N ALA A 201 10.91 18.87 -7.88
CA ALA A 201 12.28 18.73 -7.40
C ALA A 201 13.28 18.84 -8.56
N VAL A 202 13.01 18.16 -9.68
CA VAL A 202 13.82 18.27 -10.90
C VAL A 202 13.78 19.70 -11.44
N ARG A 203 12.61 20.35 -11.50
CA ARG A 203 12.48 21.73 -11.98
C ARG A 203 13.21 22.74 -11.10
N VAL A 204 13.20 22.60 -9.77
CA VAL A 204 13.99 23.43 -8.83
C VAL A 204 15.48 23.35 -9.18
N LEU A 205 16.00 22.13 -9.35
CA LEU A 205 17.42 21.92 -9.66
C LEU A 205 17.77 22.39 -11.09
N LYS A 206 16.84 22.34 -12.04
CA LYS A 206 17.04 22.89 -13.40
C LYS A 206 17.03 24.43 -13.39
N ALA A 207 16.12 25.03 -12.63
CA ALA A 207 15.93 26.48 -12.60
C ALA A 207 17.04 27.23 -11.83
N SER A 208 17.62 26.60 -10.79
CA SER A 208 18.64 27.23 -9.95
C SER A 208 19.94 26.42 -9.94
N GLY A 209 20.93 26.91 -10.70
CA GLY A 209 22.30 26.34 -10.70
C GLY A 209 22.93 26.37 -9.32
N GLU A 210 22.74 27.47 -8.55
CA GLU A 210 23.24 27.60 -7.19
C GLU A 210 22.65 26.53 -6.25
N THR A 211 21.33 26.32 -6.32
CA THR A 211 20.66 25.27 -5.55
C THR A 211 21.22 23.91 -5.93
N ARG A 212 21.33 23.61 -7.23
CA ARG A 212 21.91 22.33 -7.69
C ARG A 212 23.32 22.12 -7.18
N GLU A 213 24.22 23.09 -7.31
CA GLU A 213 25.59 22.98 -6.82
C GLU A 213 25.66 22.79 -5.30
N ARG A 214 24.74 23.41 -4.55
CA ARG A 214 24.67 23.22 -3.10
C ARG A 214 24.34 21.76 -2.75
N TYR A 215 23.41 21.12 -3.47
CA TYR A 215 23.09 19.72 -3.28
C TYR A 215 24.21 18.80 -3.76
N ASN A 216 24.88 19.09 -4.87
CA ASN A 216 26.02 18.34 -5.39
C ASN A 216 27.20 18.34 -4.41
N ARG A 217 27.50 19.51 -3.80
CA ARG A 217 28.51 19.61 -2.76
C ARG A 217 28.15 18.88 -1.49
N ARG A 218 26.86 18.81 -1.15
CA ARG A 218 26.39 18.10 0.03
C ARG A 218 26.42 16.60 -0.17
N TYR A 219 25.84 16.10 -1.25
CA TYR A 219 25.71 14.67 -1.50
C TYR A 219 26.73 14.21 -2.54
N ARG A 220 27.90 13.87 -2.05
CA ARG A 220 29.03 13.44 -2.89
C ARG A 220 28.94 11.97 -3.31
N HIS A 221 28.20 11.14 -2.57
CA HIS A 221 27.98 9.73 -2.87
C HIS A 221 26.49 9.46 -2.90
N ILE A 222 26.00 9.01 -4.05
CA ILE A 222 24.58 8.71 -4.28
C ILE A 222 24.44 7.22 -4.52
N LEU A 223 23.58 6.58 -3.74
CA LEU A 223 23.25 5.16 -3.89
C LEU A 223 21.76 5.03 -4.21
N VAL A 224 21.43 4.25 -5.23
CA VAL A 224 20.06 4.03 -5.68
C VAL A 224 19.77 2.54 -5.66
N ASP A 225 18.81 2.11 -4.84
CA ASP A 225 18.32 0.73 -4.82
C ASP A 225 17.14 0.58 -5.80
N GLU A 226 16.92 -0.65 -6.26
CA GLU A 226 15.86 -1.01 -7.22
C GLU A 226 15.84 -0.11 -8.48
N TYR A 227 17.00 0.24 -9.01
CA TYR A 227 17.17 1.22 -10.08
C TYR A 227 16.34 0.95 -11.33
N GLN A 228 15.99 -0.32 -11.62
CA GLN A 228 15.14 -0.73 -12.74
C GLN A 228 13.69 -0.23 -12.66
N ASP A 229 13.26 0.25 -11.48
CA ASP A 229 11.90 0.76 -11.27
C ASP A 229 11.83 2.29 -11.33
N THR A 230 12.95 2.97 -11.63
CA THR A 230 12.98 4.42 -11.71
C THR A 230 12.20 4.94 -12.92
N ASN A 231 11.44 6.05 -12.70
CA ASN A 231 10.79 6.81 -13.75
C ASN A 231 11.69 7.93 -14.27
N ARG A 232 11.26 8.64 -15.31
CA ARG A 232 12.05 9.71 -15.91
C ARG A 232 12.42 10.85 -14.94
N PRO A 233 11.52 11.41 -14.12
CA PRO A 233 11.88 12.39 -13.09
C PRO A 233 12.94 11.90 -12.10
N GLN A 234 12.84 10.65 -11.60
CA GLN A 234 13.81 10.07 -10.68
C GLN A 234 15.19 9.92 -11.33
N TYR A 235 15.22 9.45 -12.57
CA TYR A 235 16.44 9.37 -13.37
C TYR A 235 17.08 10.75 -13.54
N GLU A 236 16.34 11.78 -13.98
CA GLU A 236 16.84 13.14 -14.15
C GLU A 236 17.33 13.75 -12.84
N LEU A 237 16.59 13.48 -11.73
CA LEU A 237 16.99 13.91 -10.39
C LEU A 237 18.35 13.34 -10.01
N MET A 238 18.54 12.02 -10.16
CA MET A 238 19.79 11.33 -9.88
C MET A 238 20.95 11.91 -10.73
N ARG A 239 20.71 12.06 -12.05
CA ARG A 239 21.71 12.60 -12.98
C ARG A 239 22.19 14.01 -12.60
N MET A 240 21.25 14.88 -12.16
CA MET A 240 21.57 16.24 -11.73
C MET A 240 22.31 16.27 -10.39
N LEU A 241 21.97 15.37 -9.48
CA LEU A 241 22.61 15.27 -8.17
C LEU A 241 24.02 14.66 -8.26
N ALA A 242 24.28 13.81 -9.25
CA ALA A 242 25.59 13.18 -9.47
C ALA A 242 26.74 14.21 -9.69
N GLY A 243 26.41 15.41 -10.16
CA GLY A 243 27.39 16.47 -10.40
C GLY A 243 28.45 16.08 -11.44
N SER A 244 29.65 16.62 -11.30
CA SER A 244 30.79 16.34 -12.20
C SER A 244 31.62 15.11 -11.79
N GLU A 245 31.51 14.67 -10.54
CA GLU A 245 32.26 13.51 -10.03
C GLU A 245 31.58 12.17 -10.39
N HIS A 246 30.28 12.19 -10.75
CA HIS A 246 29.46 11.04 -11.11
C HIS A 246 29.53 9.87 -10.12
N ASN A 247 29.72 10.14 -8.82
CA ASN A 247 29.76 9.11 -7.79
C ASN A 247 28.37 8.54 -7.50
N VAL A 248 27.84 7.83 -8.46
CA VAL A 248 26.53 7.17 -8.42
C VAL A 248 26.71 5.67 -8.42
N CYS A 249 26.10 5.01 -7.43
CA CYS A 249 26.00 3.56 -7.36
C CYS A 249 24.53 3.15 -7.56
N ALA A 250 24.20 2.69 -8.75
CA ALA A 250 22.90 2.15 -9.08
C ALA A 250 22.89 0.62 -8.90
N VAL A 251 21.92 0.12 -8.12
CA VAL A 251 21.74 -1.31 -7.87
C VAL A 251 20.37 -1.72 -8.37
N GLY A 252 20.32 -2.77 -9.17
CA GLY A 252 19.04 -3.20 -9.73
C GLY A 252 19.07 -4.56 -10.38
N ASP A 253 17.87 -5.01 -10.75
CA ASP A 253 17.60 -6.26 -11.44
C ASP A 253 16.61 -6.00 -12.58
N GLU A 254 17.07 -5.98 -13.84
CA GLU A 254 16.20 -5.74 -14.99
C GLU A 254 15.06 -6.77 -15.09
N ASP A 255 15.28 -7.98 -14.55
CA ASP A 255 14.28 -9.04 -14.54
C ASP A 255 13.20 -8.83 -13.44
N GLN A 256 13.34 -7.81 -12.58
CA GLN A 256 12.38 -7.41 -11.56
C GLN A 256 11.74 -6.04 -11.83
N SER A 257 11.86 -5.51 -13.05
CA SER A 257 11.15 -4.28 -13.45
C SER A 257 9.68 -4.58 -13.72
N ILE A 258 8.79 -4.18 -12.78
CA ILE A 258 7.35 -4.54 -12.76
C ILE A 258 6.44 -3.33 -12.50
N TYR A 259 6.92 -2.10 -12.67
CA TYR A 259 6.19 -0.87 -12.38
C TYR A 259 6.10 0.08 -13.60
N SER A 260 6.08 -0.45 -14.84
CA SER A 260 5.91 0.38 -16.04
C SER A 260 4.59 1.16 -16.00
N TRP A 261 3.55 0.58 -15.46
CA TRP A 261 2.25 1.23 -15.26
C TRP A 261 2.29 2.43 -14.28
N ARG A 262 3.35 2.55 -13.45
CA ARG A 262 3.68 3.72 -12.62
C ARG A 262 4.74 4.62 -13.28
N GLY A 263 5.03 4.42 -14.56
CA GLY A 263 5.99 5.21 -15.29
C GLY A 263 7.45 4.76 -15.15
N ALA A 264 7.73 3.60 -14.54
CA ALA A 264 9.07 3.03 -14.53
C ALA A 264 9.55 2.75 -15.95
N ASP A 265 10.80 3.09 -16.24
CA ASP A 265 11.41 2.88 -17.56
C ASP A 265 12.63 1.98 -17.45
N ILE A 266 12.47 0.74 -17.89
CA ILE A 266 13.54 -0.26 -17.85
C ILE A 266 14.79 0.20 -18.64
N ARG A 267 14.65 1.14 -19.58
CA ARG A 267 15.80 1.67 -20.34
C ARG A 267 16.81 2.35 -19.41
N ASN A 268 16.37 2.93 -18.31
CA ASN A 268 17.29 3.55 -17.35
C ASN A 268 18.40 2.60 -16.89
N ILE A 269 18.09 1.33 -16.63
CA ILE A 269 19.10 0.33 -16.25
C ILE A 269 19.78 -0.30 -17.48
N LEU A 270 19.06 -0.45 -18.60
CA LEU A 270 19.61 -1.04 -19.81
C LEU A 270 20.62 -0.11 -20.51
N GLU A 271 20.39 1.18 -20.46
CA GLU A 271 21.17 2.21 -21.15
C GLU A 271 22.10 3.01 -20.21
N PHE A 272 22.30 2.56 -18.99
CA PHE A 272 23.13 3.25 -17.98
C PHE A 272 24.53 3.59 -18.49
N GLU A 273 25.15 2.73 -19.31
CA GLU A 273 26.47 2.94 -19.89
C GLU A 273 26.48 4.01 -20.99
N GLN A 274 25.33 4.34 -21.57
CA GLN A 274 25.24 5.44 -22.54
C GLN A 274 25.27 6.79 -21.81
N ASP A 275 24.68 6.85 -20.62
CA ASP A 275 24.67 8.05 -19.78
C ASP A 275 25.98 8.24 -19.00
N PHE A 276 26.62 7.14 -18.63
CA PHE A 276 27.87 7.08 -17.89
C PHE A 276 28.85 6.14 -18.59
N PRO A 277 29.55 6.60 -19.66
CA PRO A 277 30.45 5.76 -20.43
C PRO A 277 31.62 5.16 -19.63
N GLU A 278 31.99 5.83 -18.53
CA GLU A 278 33.01 5.38 -17.58
C GLU A 278 32.51 4.39 -16.53
N ALA A 279 31.23 3.99 -16.61
CA ALA A 279 30.59 3.17 -15.59
C ALA A 279 31.23 1.79 -15.46
N ARG A 280 31.49 1.40 -14.22
CA ARG A 280 31.90 0.03 -13.88
C ARG A 280 30.64 -0.83 -13.66
N ILE A 281 30.55 -1.96 -14.40
CA ILE A 281 29.44 -2.90 -14.25
C ILE A 281 29.89 -4.11 -13.48
N ILE A 282 29.18 -4.40 -12.36
CA ILE A 282 29.45 -5.55 -11.49
C ILE A 282 28.21 -6.44 -11.44
N ARG A 283 28.37 -7.75 -11.67
CA ARG A 283 27.28 -8.72 -11.67
C ARG A 283 27.25 -9.53 -10.39
N LEU A 284 26.12 -9.54 -9.69
CA LEU A 284 25.86 -10.40 -8.53
C LEU A 284 24.96 -11.55 -8.94
N GLU A 285 25.53 -12.71 -9.23
CA GLU A 285 24.86 -13.87 -9.80
C GLU A 285 24.61 -14.99 -8.78
N GLN A 286 25.26 -14.97 -7.62
CA GLN A 286 25.04 -15.95 -6.57
C GLN A 286 23.77 -15.63 -5.80
N ASN A 287 22.79 -16.54 -5.84
CA ASN A 287 21.57 -16.46 -5.06
C ASN A 287 21.73 -17.21 -3.73
N TYR A 288 21.32 -16.56 -2.63
CA TYR A 288 21.35 -17.10 -1.27
C TYR A 288 19.97 -17.49 -0.73
N ARG A 289 18.92 -17.16 -1.46
CA ARG A 289 17.54 -17.31 -1.02
C ARG A 289 16.94 -18.65 -1.42
N SER A 290 16.89 -18.93 -2.69
CA SER A 290 16.08 -20.00 -3.28
C SER A 290 16.90 -21.24 -3.60
N THR A 291 16.25 -22.40 -3.62
CA THR A 291 16.84 -23.64 -4.11
C THR A 291 17.09 -23.62 -5.61
N GLN A 292 17.94 -24.49 -6.10
CA GLN A 292 18.30 -24.59 -7.52
C GLN A 292 17.09 -24.80 -8.44
N ASN A 293 16.16 -25.67 -8.06
CA ASN A 293 14.97 -25.94 -8.88
C ASN A 293 14.10 -24.69 -9.07
N ILE A 294 13.91 -23.89 -8.01
CA ILE A 294 13.16 -22.63 -8.09
C ILE A 294 13.86 -21.65 -9.03
N LEU A 295 15.20 -21.52 -8.91
CA LEU A 295 15.97 -20.61 -9.77
C LEU A 295 15.94 -21.04 -11.22
N GLN A 296 16.04 -22.31 -11.52
CA GLN A 296 15.98 -22.84 -12.88
C GLN A 296 14.61 -22.58 -13.50
N ALA A 297 13.53 -22.85 -12.74
CA ALA A 297 12.16 -22.57 -13.20
C ALA A 297 11.94 -21.06 -13.48
N ALA A 298 12.32 -20.19 -12.54
CA ALA A 298 12.17 -18.74 -12.69
C ALA A 298 13.03 -18.19 -13.85
N SER A 299 14.27 -18.67 -13.98
CA SER A 299 15.18 -18.26 -15.04
C SER A 299 14.70 -18.69 -16.42
N ALA A 300 14.10 -19.90 -16.53
CA ALA A 300 13.54 -20.40 -17.80
C ALA A 300 12.38 -19.52 -18.29
N VAL A 301 11.51 -19.05 -17.37
CA VAL A 301 10.40 -18.15 -17.69
C VAL A 301 10.95 -16.81 -18.18
N VAL A 302 11.82 -16.14 -17.42
CA VAL A 302 12.29 -14.80 -17.76
C VAL A 302 13.25 -14.77 -18.95
N ALA A 303 13.92 -15.87 -19.27
CA ALA A 303 14.82 -15.99 -20.41
C ALA A 303 14.14 -15.78 -21.78
N ARG A 304 12.79 -15.84 -21.82
CA ARG A 304 11.98 -15.56 -23.02
C ARG A 304 11.84 -14.08 -23.32
N ASN A 305 12.22 -13.20 -22.40
CA ASN A 305 12.23 -11.74 -22.61
C ASN A 305 13.43 -11.34 -23.47
N ILE A 306 13.22 -10.34 -24.35
CA ILE A 306 14.25 -9.83 -25.25
C ILE A 306 15.02 -8.68 -24.58
N LYS A 307 14.31 -7.79 -23.86
CA LYS A 307 14.89 -6.60 -23.24
C LYS A 307 15.60 -6.95 -21.93
N ARG A 308 16.85 -7.47 -22.05
CA ARG A 308 17.68 -7.91 -20.92
C ARG A 308 19.17 -7.65 -21.18
N LYS A 309 19.93 -7.31 -20.12
CA LYS A 309 21.41 -7.35 -20.13
C LYS A 309 21.97 -8.78 -19.95
N GLY A 310 21.13 -9.67 -19.42
CA GLY A 310 21.46 -11.07 -19.21
C GLY A 310 22.37 -11.31 -18.00
N LYS A 311 22.02 -12.29 -17.19
CA LYS A 311 22.80 -12.83 -16.07
C LYS A 311 22.45 -14.29 -15.87
N THR A 312 23.38 -15.06 -15.28
CA THR A 312 23.20 -16.48 -14.99
C THR A 312 23.18 -16.69 -13.48
N LEU A 313 21.99 -16.87 -12.92
CA LEU A 313 21.89 -17.09 -11.49
C LEU A 313 22.30 -18.51 -11.12
N TRP A 314 23.03 -18.64 -10.04
CA TRP A 314 23.42 -19.92 -9.45
C TRP A 314 23.28 -19.85 -7.93
N THR A 315 23.23 -21.03 -7.28
CA THR A 315 23.09 -21.15 -5.82
C THR A 315 23.87 -22.35 -5.30
N ASP A 316 24.36 -22.23 -4.05
CA ASP A 316 24.94 -23.37 -3.32
C ASP A 316 23.86 -24.30 -2.77
N ARG A 317 22.59 -23.88 -2.73
CA ARG A 317 21.43 -24.68 -2.30
C ARG A 317 20.99 -25.63 -3.42
N ARG A 318 21.84 -26.65 -3.66
CA ARG A 318 21.69 -27.59 -4.78
C ARG A 318 20.44 -28.48 -4.63
N GLY A 319 19.75 -28.74 -5.74
CA GLY A 319 18.52 -29.51 -5.78
C GLY A 319 17.32 -28.72 -5.20
N GLY A 320 16.74 -29.23 -4.14
CA GLY A 320 15.49 -28.73 -3.52
C GLY A 320 14.25 -29.52 -3.95
N ALA A 321 13.09 -29.15 -3.40
CA ALA A 321 11.81 -29.73 -3.79
C ALA A 321 11.51 -29.43 -5.28
N GLN A 322 10.87 -30.37 -5.97
CA GLN A 322 10.28 -30.08 -7.28
C GLN A 322 9.20 -29.02 -7.14
N ILE A 323 8.97 -28.27 -8.21
CA ILE A 323 7.92 -27.24 -8.26
C ILE A 323 6.56 -27.95 -8.28
N GLY A 324 5.76 -27.77 -7.23
CA GLY A 324 4.43 -28.36 -7.18
C GLY A 324 3.51 -27.74 -8.23
N TYR A 325 2.78 -28.57 -8.95
CA TYR A 325 1.74 -28.12 -9.88
C TYR A 325 0.40 -28.75 -9.51
N TYR A 326 -0.64 -27.93 -9.39
CA TYR A 326 -1.98 -28.40 -9.12
C TYR A 326 -3.00 -27.77 -10.06
N GLU A 327 -3.79 -28.62 -10.73
CA GLU A 327 -4.90 -28.22 -11.58
C GLU A 327 -6.23 -28.49 -10.88
N ALA A 328 -6.84 -27.43 -10.36
CA ALA A 328 -8.13 -27.53 -9.68
C ALA A 328 -9.31 -27.61 -10.67
N PRO A 329 -10.42 -28.26 -10.31
CA PRO A 329 -11.65 -28.22 -11.09
C PRO A 329 -12.17 -26.78 -11.25
N ASP A 330 -12.13 -25.98 -10.20
CA ASP A 330 -12.58 -24.59 -10.16
C ASP A 330 -11.76 -23.74 -9.16
N GLY A 331 -12.07 -22.44 -9.08
CA GLY A 331 -11.35 -21.52 -8.22
C GLY A 331 -11.57 -21.72 -6.72
N GLU A 332 -12.69 -22.30 -6.30
CA GLU A 332 -12.94 -22.65 -4.90
C GLU A 332 -12.06 -23.82 -4.47
N ASN A 333 -12.00 -24.87 -5.29
CA ASN A 333 -11.14 -26.02 -5.06
C ASN A 333 -9.64 -25.65 -5.12
N GLU A 334 -9.25 -24.69 -5.96
CA GLU A 334 -7.90 -24.15 -5.97
C GLU A 334 -7.53 -23.51 -4.60
N ALA A 335 -8.43 -22.69 -4.07
CA ALA A 335 -8.24 -22.01 -2.78
C ALA A 335 -8.24 -23.00 -1.61
N LEU A 336 -9.14 -24.01 -1.62
CA LEU A 336 -9.20 -25.07 -0.61
C LEU A 336 -7.93 -25.93 -0.61
N PHE A 337 -7.41 -26.28 -1.79
CA PHE A 337 -6.13 -26.97 -1.90
C PHE A 337 -4.98 -26.19 -1.25
N ALA A 338 -4.89 -24.88 -1.56
CA ALA A 338 -3.87 -24.03 -0.95
C ALA A 338 -3.99 -23.98 0.58
N ALA A 339 -5.23 -23.82 1.10
CA ALA A 339 -5.47 -23.76 2.54
C ALA A 339 -5.14 -25.09 3.25
N ASP A 340 -5.54 -26.22 2.66
CA ASP A 340 -5.25 -27.57 3.20
C ASP A 340 -3.73 -27.84 3.24
N TYR A 341 -3.04 -27.55 2.13
CA TYR A 341 -1.59 -27.72 2.06
C TYR A 341 -0.87 -26.84 3.08
N ILE A 342 -1.25 -25.56 3.19
CA ILE A 342 -0.68 -24.64 4.18
C ILE A 342 -0.97 -25.12 5.60
N ALA A 343 -2.19 -25.59 5.90
CA ALA A 343 -2.53 -26.15 7.21
C ALA A 343 -1.63 -27.33 7.59
N LYS A 344 -1.39 -28.24 6.65
CA LYS A 344 -0.48 -29.39 6.83
C LYS A 344 0.96 -28.93 7.05
N TYR A 345 1.43 -27.98 6.21
CA TYR A 345 2.77 -27.42 6.32
C TYR A 345 3.02 -26.74 7.68
N LEU A 346 2.09 -25.92 8.15
CA LEU A 346 2.21 -25.23 9.44
C LEU A 346 2.20 -26.16 10.65
N ARG A 347 1.59 -27.36 10.53
CA ARG A 347 1.58 -28.39 11.60
C ARG A 347 2.91 -29.15 11.69
N GLN A 348 3.75 -29.15 10.66
CA GLN A 348 5.04 -29.84 10.67
C GLN A 348 6.11 -29.20 11.58
N GLY A 349 5.84 -28.01 12.10
CA GLY A 349 6.55 -27.39 13.22
C GLY A 349 7.72 -26.50 12.85
N GLN A 350 8.77 -27.00 12.23
CA GLN A 350 9.94 -26.22 11.85
C GLN A 350 10.28 -26.44 10.37
N THR A 351 10.81 -25.39 9.71
CA THR A 351 11.40 -25.52 8.37
C THR A 351 12.69 -26.33 8.45
N GLU A 352 13.21 -26.80 7.30
CA GLU A 352 14.51 -27.47 7.22
C GLU A 352 15.66 -26.66 7.85
N HIS A 353 15.49 -25.35 8.00
CA HIS A 353 16.47 -24.43 8.58
C HIS A 353 16.14 -24.00 10.02
N GLY A 354 15.16 -24.63 10.68
CA GLY A 354 14.79 -24.32 12.07
C GLY A 354 13.99 -23.02 12.24
N GLU A 355 13.55 -22.40 11.16
CA GLU A 355 12.73 -21.18 11.21
C GLU A 355 11.25 -21.52 11.45
N THR A 356 10.50 -20.53 11.95
CA THR A 356 9.04 -20.63 12.07
C THR A 356 8.43 -20.78 10.67
N PRO A 357 7.59 -21.82 10.41
CA PRO A 357 7.00 -22.01 9.11
C PRO A 357 6.07 -20.85 8.75
N ARG A 358 6.36 -20.19 7.62
CA ARG A 358 5.56 -19.12 7.03
C ARG A 358 5.21 -19.47 5.60
N ALA A 359 4.02 -19.07 5.16
CA ALA A 359 3.54 -19.30 3.81
C ALA A 359 2.98 -18.02 3.21
N ALA A 360 3.15 -17.86 1.90
CA ALA A 360 2.50 -16.79 1.15
C ALA A 360 1.65 -17.36 0.02
N VAL A 361 0.47 -16.76 -0.19
CA VAL A 361 -0.35 -16.98 -1.37
C VAL A 361 -0.34 -15.72 -2.21
N LEU A 362 0.26 -15.81 -3.38
CA LEU A 362 0.46 -14.71 -4.29
C LEU A 362 -0.53 -14.79 -5.46
N TYR A 363 -1.16 -13.67 -5.77
CA TYR A 363 -2.13 -13.57 -6.85
C TYR A 363 -1.90 -12.30 -7.69
N ARG A 364 -2.48 -12.25 -8.88
CA ARG A 364 -2.30 -11.13 -9.81
C ARG A 364 -3.17 -9.93 -9.44
N THR A 365 -4.38 -10.17 -8.97
CA THR A 365 -5.35 -9.12 -8.62
C THR A 365 -5.97 -9.33 -7.26
N ASN A 366 -6.30 -8.25 -6.54
CA ASN A 366 -6.92 -8.32 -5.21
C ASN A 366 -8.28 -9.05 -5.22
N SER A 367 -9.00 -9.08 -6.34
CA SER A 367 -10.26 -9.82 -6.45
C SER A 367 -10.10 -11.34 -6.26
N GLN A 368 -8.89 -11.88 -6.43
CA GLN A 368 -8.62 -13.30 -6.21
C GLN A 368 -8.51 -13.64 -4.72
N SER A 369 -8.24 -12.65 -3.83
CA SER A 369 -8.05 -12.91 -2.40
C SER A 369 -9.30 -13.49 -1.74
N ARG A 370 -10.50 -13.11 -2.16
CA ARG A 370 -11.76 -13.50 -1.52
C ARG A 370 -11.91 -15.01 -1.34
N LEU A 371 -11.71 -15.78 -2.40
CA LEU A 371 -11.85 -17.26 -2.33
C LEU A 371 -10.79 -17.86 -1.41
N VAL A 372 -9.56 -17.30 -1.46
CA VAL A 372 -8.46 -17.76 -0.59
C VAL A 372 -8.75 -17.42 0.87
N GLU A 373 -9.26 -16.21 1.15
CA GLU A 373 -9.66 -15.81 2.50
C GLU A 373 -10.78 -16.70 3.05
N GLU A 374 -11.79 -17.00 2.22
CA GLU A 374 -12.87 -17.91 2.60
C GLU A 374 -12.33 -19.31 2.93
N ALA A 375 -11.38 -19.82 2.12
CA ALA A 375 -10.73 -21.08 2.38
C ALA A 375 -9.89 -21.05 3.66
N MET A 376 -9.09 -19.99 3.91
CA MET A 376 -8.30 -19.86 5.14
C MET A 376 -9.18 -19.84 6.39
N ARG A 377 -10.33 -19.13 6.37
CA ARG A 377 -11.30 -19.11 7.47
C ARG A 377 -11.92 -20.49 7.71
N ARG A 378 -12.24 -21.24 6.63
CA ARG A 378 -12.80 -22.60 6.73
C ARG A 378 -11.82 -23.57 7.39
N TYR A 379 -10.51 -23.41 7.12
CA TYR A 379 -9.44 -24.20 7.77
C TYR A 379 -8.96 -23.61 9.09
N GLN A 380 -9.60 -22.54 9.60
CA GLN A 380 -9.24 -21.85 10.84
C GLN A 380 -7.78 -21.39 10.87
N LEU A 381 -7.24 -20.97 9.73
CA LEU A 381 -5.91 -20.43 9.60
C LEU A 381 -5.94 -18.91 9.79
N ASN A 382 -5.12 -18.42 10.70
CA ASN A 382 -4.89 -16.98 10.82
C ASN A 382 -4.05 -16.51 9.64
N TYR A 383 -4.52 -15.48 8.95
CA TYR A 383 -3.85 -14.90 7.78
C TYR A 383 -3.86 -13.38 7.85
N HIS A 384 -2.88 -12.78 7.20
CA HIS A 384 -2.79 -11.35 6.97
C HIS A 384 -2.91 -11.06 5.47
N VAL A 385 -3.72 -10.05 5.09
CA VAL A 385 -3.88 -9.61 3.70
C VAL A 385 -3.11 -8.30 3.52
N VAL A 386 -2.06 -8.34 2.70
CA VAL A 386 -1.32 -7.14 2.31
C VAL A 386 -1.99 -6.50 1.11
N GLY A 387 -2.18 -5.17 1.15
CA GLY A 387 -2.88 -4.43 0.09
C GLY A 387 -4.41 -4.46 0.21
N GLY A 388 -4.93 -4.73 1.43
CA GLY A 388 -6.25 -4.26 1.84
C GLY A 388 -6.25 -2.73 1.92
N PHE A 389 -7.36 -2.08 2.27
CA PHE A 389 -7.35 -0.63 2.49
C PHE A 389 -6.29 -0.31 3.55
N SER A 390 -5.26 0.45 3.16
CA SER A 390 -4.25 0.97 4.06
C SER A 390 -4.92 1.69 5.23
N PHE A 391 -4.31 1.63 6.41
CA PHE A 391 -4.82 2.32 7.60
C PHE A 391 -5.19 3.78 7.30
N TYR A 392 -4.31 4.50 6.61
CA TYR A 392 -4.53 5.91 6.24
C TYR A 392 -5.55 6.13 5.11
N GLU A 393 -5.98 5.07 4.43
CA GLU A 393 -7.04 5.12 3.40
C GLU A 393 -8.45 4.92 3.95
N ARG A 394 -8.60 4.48 5.20
CA ARG A 394 -9.91 4.32 5.84
C ARG A 394 -10.64 5.64 5.95
N ALA A 395 -11.96 5.62 5.72
CA ALA A 395 -12.77 6.83 5.59
C ALA A 395 -12.67 7.76 6.81
N GLU A 396 -12.77 7.21 8.02
CA GLU A 396 -12.68 7.94 9.28
C GLU A 396 -11.29 8.54 9.52
N ILE A 397 -10.24 7.84 9.10
CA ILE A 397 -8.86 8.32 9.20
C ILE A 397 -8.64 9.47 8.22
N LYS A 398 -9.08 9.30 6.96
CA LYS A 398 -9.02 10.38 5.95
C LYS A 398 -9.79 11.61 6.37
N ASP A 399 -10.91 11.46 7.08
CA ASP A 399 -11.66 12.59 7.61
C ASP A 399 -10.80 13.37 8.60
N MET A 400 -10.14 12.71 9.56
CA MET A 400 -9.27 13.37 10.56
C MET A 400 -8.01 13.97 9.93
N ILE A 401 -7.37 13.26 9.00
CA ILE A 401 -6.23 13.78 8.24
C ILE A 401 -6.65 15.05 7.44
N SER A 402 -7.85 15.05 6.85
CA SER A 402 -8.34 16.23 6.13
C SER A 402 -8.60 17.41 7.07
N TYR A 403 -9.07 17.17 8.30
CA TYR A 403 -9.13 18.23 9.32
C TYR A 403 -7.75 18.81 9.62
N LEU A 404 -6.76 17.96 9.84
CA LEU A 404 -5.38 18.40 10.09
C LEU A 404 -4.80 19.18 8.88
N LYS A 405 -5.09 18.75 7.65
CA LYS A 405 -4.70 19.48 6.42
C LYS A 405 -5.30 20.90 6.41
N VAL A 406 -6.60 21.05 6.74
CA VAL A 406 -7.26 22.36 6.80
C VAL A 406 -6.70 23.24 7.93
N ILE A 407 -6.32 22.66 9.07
CA ILE A 407 -5.64 23.40 10.15
C ILE A 407 -4.29 23.94 9.67
N GLY A 408 -3.48 23.10 9.01
CA GLY A 408 -2.18 23.50 8.46
C GLY A 408 -2.31 24.46 7.27
N ASN A 409 -3.28 24.22 6.39
CA ASN A 409 -3.53 25.02 5.18
C ASN A 409 -5.04 25.17 4.91
N PRO A 410 -5.68 26.26 5.35
CA PRO A 410 -7.13 26.51 5.13
C PRO A 410 -7.52 26.67 3.66
N ASP A 411 -6.55 27.00 2.79
CA ASP A 411 -6.79 27.14 1.35
C ASP A 411 -6.92 25.80 0.62
N ASP A 412 -6.70 24.66 1.32
CA ASP A 412 -6.96 23.32 0.79
C ASP A 412 -8.47 23.07 0.63
N SER A 413 -8.99 23.43 -0.55
CA SER A 413 -10.41 23.32 -0.87
C SER A 413 -10.93 21.88 -0.86
N ILE A 414 -10.08 20.89 -1.15
CA ILE A 414 -10.47 19.47 -1.18
C ILE A 414 -10.62 18.93 0.24
N ALA A 415 -9.65 19.17 1.09
CA ALA A 415 -9.74 18.81 2.50
C ALA A 415 -10.91 19.53 3.17
N LEU A 416 -11.13 20.82 2.86
CA LEU A 416 -12.24 21.61 3.37
C LEU A 416 -13.60 21.02 2.95
N GLN A 417 -13.80 20.69 1.67
CA GLN A 417 -15.03 20.06 1.16
C GLN A 417 -15.33 18.73 1.86
N ARG A 418 -14.30 17.96 2.20
CA ARG A 418 -14.45 16.69 2.90
C ARG A 418 -14.97 16.88 4.32
N VAL A 419 -14.42 17.84 5.07
CA VAL A 419 -14.66 17.96 6.51
C VAL A 419 -15.79 18.92 6.88
N ILE A 420 -16.17 19.83 6.02
CA ILE A 420 -17.13 20.91 6.34
C ILE A 420 -18.48 20.37 6.84
N ASN A 421 -18.91 19.20 6.37
CA ASN A 421 -20.14 18.53 6.80
C ASN A 421 -19.90 17.10 7.32
N THR A 422 -18.71 16.80 7.79
CA THR A 422 -18.31 15.52 8.40
C THR A 422 -17.76 15.76 9.80
N PRO A 423 -18.45 15.36 10.88
CA PRO A 423 -19.82 14.81 10.96
C PRO A 423 -20.90 15.75 10.41
N PRO A 424 -22.11 15.24 10.10
CA PRO A 424 -23.20 16.04 9.51
C PRO A 424 -23.57 17.27 10.36
N ARG A 425 -23.43 18.47 9.80
CA ARG A 425 -23.71 19.78 10.45
C ARG A 425 -24.90 20.50 9.82
N GLY A 426 -25.58 19.88 8.84
CA GLY A 426 -26.64 20.53 8.10
C GLY A 426 -26.14 21.47 7.00
N ILE A 427 -24.87 21.38 6.63
CA ILE A 427 -24.28 22.11 5.49
C ILE A 427 -24.53 21.26 4.25
N GLY A 428 -25.61 21.56 3.54
CA GLY A 428 -26.02 20.79 2.37
C GLY A 428 -25.43 21.29 1.06
N LYS A 429 -25.81 20.61 -0.04
CA LYS A 429 -25.31 20.90 -1.39
C LYS A 429 -25.51 22.37 -1.81
N THR A 430 -26.66 22.95 -1.52
CA THR A 430 -26.97 24.35 -1.87
C THR A 430 -26.03 25.36 -1.19
N THR A 431 -25.62 25.08 0.06
CA THR A 431 -24.63 25.88 0.78
C THR A 431 -23.26 25.74 0.14
N MET A 432 -22.87 24.51 -0.21
CA MET A 432 -21.61 24.24 -0.91
C MET A 432 -21.56 24.90 -2.29
N ASP A 433 -22.61 24.78 -3.09
CA ASP A 433 -22.71 25.43 -4.41
C ASP A 433 -22.58 26.97 -4.27
N THR A 434 -23.08 27.57 -3.17
CA THR A 434 -22.95 28.99 -2.89
C THR A 434 -21.51 29.37 -2.55
N ILE A 435 -20.81 28.58 -1.71
CA ILE A 435 -19.41 28.79 -1.35
C ILE A 435 -18.53 28.69 -2.60
N GLU A 436 -18.72 27.62 -3.42
CA GLU A 436 -17.99 27.45 -4.68
C GLU A 436 -18.20 28.63 -5.64
N ARG A 437 -19.43 29.07 -5.80
CA ARG A 437 -19.78 30.20 -6.68
C ARG A 437 -19.08 31.48 -6.23
N ILE A 438 -19.14 31.83 -4.93
CA ILE A 438 -18.51 33.06 -4.41
C ILE A 438 -16.98 32.94 -4.52
N ALA A 439 -16.39 31.80 -4.23
CA ALA A 439 -14.96 31.56 -4.42
C ALA A 439 -14.51 31.80 -5.87
N LEU A 440 -15.35 31.37 -6.84
CA LEU A 440 -15.08 31.59 -8.27
C LEU A 440 -15.26 33.06 -8.69
N GLU A 441 -16.33 33.71 -8.23
CA GLU A 441 -16.64 35.11 -8.57
C GLU A 441 -15.60 36.08 -8.00
N THR A 442 -15.12 35.83 -6.77
CA THR A 442 -14.17 36.69 -6.08
C THR A 442 -12.70 36.32 -6.29
N GLY A 443 -12.44 35.12 -6.81
CA GLY A 443 -11.07 34.60 -7.03
C GLY A 443 -10.34 34.22 -5.75
N VAL A 444 -11.03 34.13 -4.60
CA VAL A 444 -10.47 33.68 -3.31
C VAL A 444 -10.60 32.18 -3.15
N SER A 445 -9.91 31.60 -2.14
CA SER A 445 -10.11 30.21 -1.74
C SER A 445 -11.52 29.99 -1.19
N MET A 446 -11.94 28.72 -1.08
CA MET A 446 -13.23 28.39 -0.44
C MET A 446 -13.30 28.85 1.02
N TRP A 447 -12.18 28.82 1.73
CA TRP A 447 -12.08 29.35 3.08
C TRP A 447 -12.34 30.86 3.12
N GLY A 448 -11.69 31.62 2.24
CA GLY A 448 -11.95 33.06 2.11
C GLY A 448 -13.40 33.37 1.70
N ALA A 449 -14.02 32.52 0.87
CA ALA A 449 -15.44 32.64 0.53
C ALA A 449 -16.36 32.38 1.73
N ILE A 450 -16.01 31.48 2.65
CA ILE A 450 -16.77 31.26 3.90
C ILE A 450 -16.77 32.53 4.75
N ASP A 451 -15.62 33.17 4.94
CA ASP A 451 -15.56 34.42 5.70
C ASP A 451 -16.41 35.54 5.05
N GLU A 452 -16.36 35.66 3.72
CA GLU A 452 -17.17 36.63 2.99
C GLU A 452 -18.68 36.35 3.13
N ILE A 453 -19.09 35.08 3.04
CA ILE A 453 -20.48 34.64 3.23
C ILE A 453 -20.99 34.96 4.62
N ILE A 454 -20.19 34.72 5.65
CA ILE A 454 -20.56 35.00 7.05
C ILE A 454 -20.64 36.52 7.25
N ARG A 455 -19.68 37.32 6.77
CA ARG A 455 -19.64 38.76 6.89
C ARG A 455 -20.82 39.41 6.22
N GLN A 456 -21.16 39.01 5.00
CA GLN A 456 -22.27 39.59 4.21
C GLN A 456 -23.63 38.90 4.47
N ARG A 457 -23.68 37.85 5.27
CA ARG A 457 -24.90 37.08 5.61
C ARG A 457 -25.62 36.55 4.37
N LEU A 458 -24.91 35.95 3.42
CA LEU A 458 -25.43 35.53 2.12
C LEU A 458 -26.21 34.21 2.14
N LEU A 459 -26.41 33.62 3.30
CA LEU A 459 -27.11 32.35 3.49
C LEU A 459 -28.22 32.48 4.53
N PRO A 460 -29.22 31.57 4.56
CA PRO A 460 -30.24 31.51 5.61
C PRO A 460 -29.63 31.38 7.01
N PRO A 461 -30.28 31.90 8.06
CA PRO A 461 -29.70 31.94 9.42
C PRO A 461 -29.17 30.62 9.94
N ARG A 462 -29.90 29.50 9.71
CA ARG A 462 -29.49 28.16 10.13
C ARG A 462 -28.19 27.72 9.46
N ALA A 463 -28.06 27.97 8.16
CA ALA A 463 -26.85 27.62 7.42
C ALA A 463 -25.66 28.51 7.85
N LEU A 464 -25.91 29.79 8.11
CA LEU A 464 -24.90 30.72 8.65
C LEU A 464 -24.40 30.26 10.03
N THR A 465 -25.30 29.87 10.95
CA THR A 465 -24.89 29.35 12.26
C THR A 465 -24.01 28.12 12.12
N SER A 466 -24.42 27.14 11.30
CA SER A 466 -23.60 25.94 11.06
C SER A 466 -22.24 26.27 10.44
N LEU A 467 -22.20 27.20 9.51
CA LEU A 467 -20.98 27.61 8.85
C LEU A 467 -20.05 28.39 9.79
N THR A 468 -20.61 29.26 10.63
CA THR A 468 -19.87 29.98 11.68
C THR A 468 -19.27 29.03 12.69
N SER A 469 -20.08 28.07 13.21
CA SER A 469 -19.58 27.06 14.17
C SER A 469 -18.45 26.21 13.57
N PHE A 470 -18.53 25.86 12.29
CA PHE A 470 -17.45 25.13 11.61
C PHE A 470 -16.20 26.01 11.46
N ARG A 471 -16.35 27.26 11.03
CA ARG A 471 -15.24 28.21 10.93
C ARG A 471 -14.53 28.35 12.28
N ASP A 472 -15.31 28.60 13.34
CA ASP A 472 -14.79 28.84 14.68
C ASP A 472 -14.04 27.61 15.21
N LEU A 473 -14.54 26.37 14.93
CA LEU A 473 -13.84 25.11 15.24
C LEU A 473 -12.44 25.07 14.59
N ILE A 474 -12.35 25.39 13.32
CA ILE A 474 -11.07 25.35 12.59
C ILE A 474 -10.14 26.46 13.10
N GLU A 475 -10.66 27.67 13.33
CA GLU A 475 -9.89 28.78 13.86
C GLU A 475 -9.36 28.50 15.26
N ASP A 476 -10.15 27.88 16.15
CA ASP A 476 -9.72 27.48 17.48
C ASP A 476 -8.59 26.43 17.38
N ALA A 477 -8.73 25.42 16.53
CA ALA A 477 -7.69 24.42 16.30
C ALA A 477 -6.40 25.04 15.73
N ARG A 478 -6.53 26.01 14.84
CA ARG A 478 -5.39 26.76 14.30
C ARG A 478 -4.70 27.62 15.38
N ALA A 479 -5.49 28.29 16.23
CA ALA A 479 -4.96 29.04 17.35
C ALA A 479 -4.21 28.13 18.34
N MET A 480 -4.72 26.92 18.59
CA MET A 480 -3.99 25.90 19.37
C MET A 480 -2.68 25.50 18.69
N HIS A 481 -2.71 25.25 17.39
CA HIS A 481 -1.52 24.85 16.62
C HIS A 481 -0.43 25.95 16.64
N LEU A 482 -0.84 27.21 16.62
CA LEU A 482 0.07 28.35 16.63
C LEU A 482 0.45 28.86 18.05
N GLY A 483 -0.08 28.24 19.12
CA GLY A 483 0.12 28.69 20.49
C GLY A 483 -0.63 29.97 20.86
N GLN A 484 -1.60 30.39 20.05
CA GLN A 484 -2.33 31.65 20.21
C GLN A 484 -3.72 31.50 20.86
N PHE A 485 -4.08 30.31 21.29
CA PHE A 485 -5.42 29.98 21.79
C PHE A 485 -5.82 30.81 23.00
N ARG A 486 -4.87 31.10 23.90
CA ARG A 486 -5.11 31.89 25.11
C ARG A 486 -5.41 33.38 24.81
N GLU A 487 -4.70 33.98 23.86
CA GLU A 487 -4.94 35.39 23.49
C GLU A 487 -6.36 35.57 22.95
N ARG A 488 -6.92 34.60 22.29
CA ARG A 488 -8.27 34.61 21.76
C ARG A 488 -9.34 34.50 22.84
N LEU A 489 -9.10 33.65 23.85
CA LEU A 489 -9.96 33.51 25.03
C LEU A 489 -9.94 34.83 25.86
N ASP A 490 -8.77 35.38 26.11
CA ASP A 490 -8.63 36.66 26.83
C ASP A 490 -9.29 37.85 26.07
N ALA A 491 -9.27 37.81 24.74
CA ALA A 491 -9.98 38.80 23.93
C ALA A 491 -11.51 38.65 24.02
N SER A 492 -12.04 37.43 24.05
CA SER A 492 -13.45 37.17 24.24
C SER A 492 -13.92 37.45 25.67
N GLU A 493 -13.10 37.19 26.67
CA GLU A 493 -13.36 37.61 28.06
C GLU A 493 -13.34 39.12 28.26
N LYS A 494 -12.43 39.85 27.61
CA LYS A 494 -12.39 41.30 27.64
C LYS A 494 -13.64 41.96 26.99
N VAL A 495 -14.16 41.32 25.93
CA VAL A 495 -15.44 41.74 25.32
C VAL A 495 -16.61 41.41 26.26
N ALA A 496 -16.63 40.22 26.88
CA ALA A 496 -17.65 39.82 27.84
C ALA A 496 -17.59 40.67 29.14
N MET A 497 -16.40 41.06 29.59
CA MET A 497 -16.24 41.99 30.74
C MET A 497 -16.63 43.42 30.41
N ALA A 498 -16.46 43.87 29.16
CA ALA A 498 -16.93 45.18 28.72
C ALA A 498 -18.47 45.26 28.66
N ASP A 499 -19.13 44.17 28.28
CA ASP A 499 -20.59 44.04 28.23
C ASP A 499 -21.20 43.74 29.62
N SER A 500 -20.46 43.09 30.54
CA SER A 500 -20.90 42.76 31.90
C SER A 500 -20.77 43.95 32.91
N ALA A 501 -20.11 45.04 32.52
CA ALA A 501 -20.14 46.27 33.27
C ALA A 501 -21.50 47.01 33.20
N SER A 502 -22.42 46.49 32.37
CA SER A 502 -23.78 47.04 32.21
C SER A 502 -24.93 46.15 32.72
N SER A 503 -24.68 44.98 33.23
CA SER A 503 -25.76 44.18 33.85
C SER A 503 -25.22 43.23 34.93
N GLN A 504 -25.42 43.60 36.19
CA GLN A 504 -25.38 42.67 37.31
C GLN A 504 -26.48 41.63 37.17
N ARG A 505 -26.14 40.36 36.97
CA ARG A 505 -26.85 39.19 37.54
C ARG A 505 -26.01 37.96 37.41
N GLU A 506 -26.01 37.27 38.57
CA GLU A 506 -25.40 35.96 38.88
C GLU A 506 -25.74 34.86 37.89
N ASP A 507 -24.78 34.05 37.49
CA ASP A 507 -24.70 32.62 37.74
C ASP A 507 -23.84 31.87 36.71
N ALA A 508 -23.05 30.95 37.26
CA ALA A 508 -22.37 29.80 36.65
C ALA A 508 -21.05 30.05 35.87
N GLN A 509 -19.99 30.03 36.65
CA GLN A 509 -18.69 29.51 36.17
C GLN A 509 -18.85 28.15 35.57
N HIS A 510 -18.59 28.01 34.25
CA HIS A 510 -18.22 26.77 33.65
C HIS A 510 -16.72 26.80 33.42
N ASP A 511 -15.98 26.28 34.41
CA ASP A 511 -14.61 25.85 34.22
C ASP A 511 -14.57 24.74 33.14
N ILE A 512 -13.86 24.98 32.07
CA ILE A 512 -13.56 23.96 31.09
C ILE A 512 -12.41 23.15 31.65
N ASP A 513 -12.76 22.11 32.44
CA ASP A 513 -11.83 21.14 32.98
C ASP A 513 -11.41 20.17 31.89
N PHE A 514 -10.20 20.36 31.37
CA PHE A 514 -9.53 19.40 30.51
C PHE A 514 -8.96 18.25 31.34
N SER A 515 -9.85 17.43 31.92
CA SER A 515 -9.44 16.24 32.64
C SER A 515 -9.10 15.11 31.69
N PRO A 516 -7.95 14.45 31.82
CA PRO A 516 -7.60 13.22 31.09
C PRO A 516 -8.54 12.04 31.33
N ALA A 517 -9.50 12.18 32.27
CA ALA A 517 -10.37 11.09 32.73
C ALA A 517 -11.41 10.59 31.73
N MET A 518 -11.54 11.22 30.55
CA MET A 518 -12.50 10.74 29.52
C MET A 518 -12.03 9.51 28.74
N PHE A 519 -10.77 9.08 28.92
CA PHE A 519 -10.25 7.89 28.23
C PHE A 519 -10.04 6.67 29.12
N ASP A 520 -10.26 6.78 30.46
CA ASP A 520 -10.03 5.68 31.42
C ASP A 520 -11.30 4.95 31.91
N GLU A 521 -12.48 5.25 31.34
CA GLU A 521 -13.73 4.57 31.75
C GLU A 521 -13.84 3.09 31.43
N GLU A 522 -12.90 2.52 30.63
CA GLU A 522 -12.91 1.07 30.35
C GLU A 522 -12.30 0.19 31.44
N ALA A 523 -11.67 0.77 32.46
CA ALA A 523 -11.12 -0.02 33.60
C ALA A 523 -12.15 -0.39 34.66
N GLU A 524 -13.30 0.29 34.75
CA GLU A 524 -14.32 0.02 35.78
C GLU A 524 -15.52 -0.84 35.32
N LEU A 525 -15.71 -1.05 34.02
CA LEU A 525 -16.86 -1.87 33.52
C LEU A 525 -16.59 -3.37 33.48
N SER A 526 -15.37 -3.84 33.78
CA SER A 526 -15.09 -5.27 33.94
C SER A 526 -15.23 -5.81 35.35
N ALA A 527 -15.57 -4.96 36.31
CA ALA A 527 -15.66 -5.36 37.74
C ALA A 527 -17.08 -5.58 38.31
N THR A 528 -18.15 -5.44 37.51
CA THR A 528 -19.54 -5.51 37.99
C THR A 528 -20.39 -6.65 37.41
N THR A 529 -19.83 -7.67 36.84
CA THR A 529 -20.56 -8.89 36.49
C THR A 529 -19.86 -10.12 37.07
N ASP A 530 -19.81 -10.24 38.41
CA ASP A 530 -19.86 -11.51 39.14
C ASP A 530 -19.81 -11.26 40.64
N ARG A 531 -20.97 -11.01 41.24
CA ARG A 531 -21.20 -11.26 42.67
C ARG A 531 -22.61 -11.77 42.90
N ARG A 532 -22.74 -13.08 42.88
CA ARG A 532 -23.72 -13.76 43.74
C ARG A 532 -23.08 -14.96 44.43
N SER A 533 -23.12 -14.86 45.72
CA SER A 533 -23.07 -15.94 46.74
C SER A 533 -21.71 -16.61 46.97
N PHE A 534 -21.12 -16.47 48.14
CA PHE A 534 -21.40 -17.22 49.38
C PHE A 534 -20.58 -16.65 50.53
N ASP A 535 -21.26 -16.56 51.63
CA ASP A 535 -20.90 -16.21 53.00
C ASP A 535 -19.91 -17.19 53.62
N SER A 536 -18.95 -16.72 54.42
CA SER A 536 -18.65 -17.14 55.76
C SER A 536 -17.20 -16.85 56.21
N GLY A 537 -17.10 -16.00 57.23
CA GLY A 537 -16.35 -16.25 58.45
C GLY A 537 -14.85 -16.03 58.53
N GLY A 538 -14.44 -15.10 59.40
CA GLY A 538 -13.27 -15.32 60.23
C GLY A 538 -12.20 -14.23 60.30
N GLN A 539 -12.43 -13.26 61.16
CA GLN A 539 -11.57 -12.67 62.23
C GLN A 539 -10.03 -12.59 62.06
N SER A 540 -9.60 -11.36 62.23
CA SER A 540 -8.63 -10.81 63.23
C SER A 540 -7.13 -10.92 63.00
N ARG A 541 -6.47 -9.83 63.05
CA ARG A 541 -5.60 -9.25 64.09
C ARG A 541 -4.46 -8.38 63.51
N ALA A 542 -4.36 -7.28 64.16
CA ALA A 542 -3.38 -6.22 64.16
C ALA A 542 -1.95 -6.62 64.56
N ALA A 543 -0.98 -5.77 64.28
CA ALA A 543 0.13 -5.21 65.07
C ALA A 543 1.09 -4.50 64.12
N SER A 544 1.31 -3.20 64.18
CA SER A 544 2.06 -2.29 65.06
C SER A 544 3.55 -2.47 65.05
N ALA A 545 4.16 -1.32 64.94
CA ALA A 545 5.37 -0.76 65.60
C ALA A 545 6.52 -0.51 64.59
N GLN A 546 6.88 0.72 64.43
CA GLN A 546 7.73 1.66 65.23
C GLN A 546 9.22 1.49 64.94
N ASP A 547 9.75 2.60 64.56
CA ASP A 547 10.84 3.49 65.03
C ASP A 547 12.24 3.13 64.62
N ASP A 548 12.96 4.12 64.13
CA ASP A 548 13.94 4.93 64.79
C ASP A 548 14.80 5.78 63.85
N ASN A 549 14.87 7.07 64.11
CA ASN A 549 15.96 8.01 63.78
C ASN A 549 16.96 7.95 64.95
N PRO A 550 18.20 8.42 65.01
CA PRO A 550 18.65 9.78 64.61
C PRO A 550 20.16 9.92 64.22
N ASP A 551 20.52 11.07 63.84
CA ASP A 551 21.49 12.03 64.41
C ASP A 551 22.64 12.53 63.56
N GLU A 552 22.69 13.84 63.46
CA GLU A 552 23.77 14.87 63.70
C GLU A 552 25.08 14.90 62.89
N GLY A 553 25.41 16.20 62.53
CA GLY A 553 26.77 16.70 62.43
C GLY A 553 26.98 17.85 61.45
N GLN A 554 26.70 19.06 61.81
CA GLN A 554 27.41 20.34 62.00
C GLN A 554 28.66 20.68 61.17
N GLY A 555 28.62 21.95 60.71
CA GLY A 555 29.72 22.88 60.54
C GLY A 555 30.04 23.31 59.13
N GLY A 556 30.02 24.51 58.67
CA GLY A 556 30.34 25.81 59.24
C GLY A 556 30.91 26.69 58.15
N ASN A 557 30.36 27.85 57.95
CA ASN A 557 30.95 29.15 57.70
C ASN A 557 31.37 29.68 56.34
N SER A 558 30.72 30.74 55.93
CA SER A 558 31.18 32.07 55.40
C SER A 558 31.80 32.24 54.06
N GLY A 559 31.17 33.16 53.31
CA GLY A 559 31.73 33.87 52.16
C GLY A 559 30.65 34.64 51.39
N GLN A 560 30.41 35.89 51.76
CA GLN A 560 29.66 36.87 50.96
C GLN A 560 30.36 37.09 49.65
N ASP A 561 29.57 37.09 48.52
CA ASP A 561 29.73 38.08 47.47
C ASP A 561 28.41 38.21 46.66
N ASP A 562 27.98 39.47 46.60
CA ASP A 562 26.79 39.93 45.86
C ASP A 562 26.92 39.74 44.37
N ILE A 563 26.01 38.98 43.74
CA ILE A 563 25.67 39.17 42.34
C ILE A 563 24.14 39.01 42.22
N SER A 564 23.50 40.13 41.85
CA SER A 564 22.09 40.22 41.49
C SER A 564 21.68 39.16 40.42
N VAL A 565 20.95 38.12 40.83
CA VAL A 565 20.25 37.23 39.93
C VAL A 565 18.78 37.67 39.87
N GLN A 566 18.39 38.19 38.73
CA GLN A 566 16.99 38.30 38.37
C GLN A 566 16.37 36.90 38.49
N ASN A 567 15.41 36.73 39.41
CA ASN A 567 14.58 35.54 39.53
C ASN A 567 13.68 35.43 38.32
N ASP A 568 14.02 34.57 37.39
CA ASP A 568 13.09 34.09 36.40
C ASP A 568 12.25 32.97 37.04
N ASN A 569 11.13 33.36 37.65
CA ASN A 569 10.17 32.48 38.33
C ASN A 569 9.22 31.84 37.31
N SER A 570 9.72 31.30 36.17
CA SER A 570 8.89 30.61 35.18
C SER A 570 8.92 29.07 35.29
N GLU A 571 9.59 28.51 36.33
CA GLU A 571 9.69 27.04 36.48
C GLU A 571 8.73 26.41 37.50
N GLN A 572 7.80 27.14 38.07
CA GLN A 572 6.83 26.55 38.99
C GLN A 572 5.43 26.58 38.38
N LEU A 573 5.01 25.46 37.95
CA LEU A 573 3.66 24.92 37.68
C LEU A 573 3.57 24.17 36.35
N ARG A 574 4.44 23.19 36.12
CA ARG A 574 4.12 22.09 35.24
C ARG A 574 3.34 21.04 36.01
N VAL A 575 2.01 21.15 35.99
CA VAL A 575 1.14 20.05 36.36
C VAL A 575 1.25 19.04 35.20
N GLU A 576 1.70 17.82 35.48
CA GLU A 576 1.76 16.75 34.47
C GLU A 576 0.38 16.64 33.80
N GLY A 577 0.34 16.84 32.49
CA GLY A 577 -0.88 16.77 31.67
C GLY A 577 -1.44 18.13 31.22
N PHE A 578 -0.97 19.29 31.73
CA PHE A 578 -1.40 20.61 31.30
C PHE A 578 -0.30 21.34 30.53
N ARG A 579 -0.69 21.88 29.35
CA ARG A 579 0.19 22.67 28.52
C ARG A 579 0.38 24.07 29.07
N ALA A 580 1.61 24.61 29.00
CA ALA A 580 1.85 25.99 29.37
C ALA A 580 1.12 26.94 28.39
N PRO A 581 0.54 28.02 28.86
CA PRO A 581 -0.07 29.03 28.01
C PRO A 581 0.96 29.58 26.99
N GLY A 582 0.61 29.55 25.69
CA GLY A 582 1.47 30.04 24.63
C GLY A 582 2.27 28.93 23.89
N ASP A 583 2.31 27.70 24.39
CA ASP A 583 2.95 26.58 23.68
C ASP A 583 2.09 26.08 22.50
N PRO A 584 2.68 25.81 21.31
CA PRO A 584 1.96 25.21 20.19
C PRO A 584 1.44 23.80 20.52
N ALA A 585 0.21 23.47 20.10
CA ALA A 585 -0.34 22.12 20.26
C ALA A 585 0.38 21.13 19.33
N ASN A 586 0.69 19.94 19.86
CA ASN A 586 1.17 18.83 19.03
C ASN A 586 0.01 18.17 18.26
N THR A 587 0.35 17.30 17.30
CA THR A 587 -0.63 16.65 16.43
C THR A 587 -1.63 15.77 17.20
N ALA A 588 -1.19 15.07 18.26
CA ALA A 588 -2.06 14.24 19.07
C ALA A 588 -3.09 15.07 19.86
N GLU A 589 -2.70 16.22 20.39
CA GLU A 589 -3.60 17.15 21.07
C GLU A 589 -4.62 17.75 20.10
N LEU A 590 -4.21 18.12 18.89
CA LEU A 590 -5.12 18.59 17.84
C LEU A 590 -6.13 17.52 17.45
N LEU A 591 -5.72 16.26 17.31
CA LEU A 591 -6.63 15.15 17.01
C LEU A 591 -7.64 14.91 18.15
N LYS A 592 -7.19 14.89 19.40
CA LYS A 592 -8.07 14.75 20.57
C LYS A 592 -9.10 15.89 20.62
N PHE A 593 -8.66 17.14 20.44
CA PHE A 593 -9.54 18.29 20.34
C PHE A 593 -10.58 18.16 19.24
N LEU A 594 -10.16 17.75 18.03
CA LEU A 594 -11.06 17.56 16.89
C LEU A 594 -12.08 16.46 17.15
N LEU A 595 -11.67 15.30 17.68
CA LEU A 595 -12.54 14.17 17.97
C LEU A 595 -13.62 14.54 18.99
N ASP A 596 -13.25 15.29 20.04
CA ASP A 596 -14.17 15.75 21.08
C ASP A 596 -15.12 16.82 20.54
N ARG A 597 -14.58 17.91 19.99
CA ARG A 597 -15.38 19.06 19.55
C ARG A 597 -16.27 18.76 18.35
N THR A 598 -15.88 17.85 17.46
CA THR A 598 -16.74 17.41 16.37
C THR A 598 -17.82 16.43 16.80
N GLY A 599 -17.64 15.75 17.95
CA GLY A 599 -18.50 14.66 18.39
C GLY A 599 -18.47 13.43 17.47
N TYR A 600 -17.35 13.22 16.74
CA TYR A 600 -17.24 12.15 15.74
C TYR A 600 -17.39 10.76 16.38
N ILE A 601 -16.70 10.52 17.51
CA ILE A 601 -16.81 9.27 18.28
C ILE A 601 -18.24 9.08 18.81
N LYS A 602 -18.85 10.11 19.42
CA LYS A 602 -20.24 10.04 19.92
C LYS A 602 -21.23 9.64 18.84
N GLN A 603 -21.02 10.11 17.60
CA GLN A 603 -21.86 9.73 16.48
C GLN A 603 -21.67 8.27 16.06
N LEU A 604 -20.44 7.75 16.10
CA LEU A 604 -20.17 6.34 15.83
C LEU A 604 -20.74 5.43 16.93
N GLU A 605 -20.63 5.80 18.19
CA GLU A 605 -21.24 5.11 19.34
C GLU A 605 -22.75 4.99 19.22
N GLN A 606 -23.44 6.04 18.72
CA GLN A 606 -24.88 6.00 18.50
C GLN A 606 -25.32 5.02 17.39
N GLN A 607 -24.43 4.57 16.52
CA GLN A 607 -24.72 3.59 15.48
C GLN A 607 -24.77 2.17 16.04
N ASP A 608 -24.08 1.89 17.12
CA ASP A 608 -24.03 0.61 17.87
C ASP A 608 -23.90 -0.62 16.94
N THR A 609 -22.97 -0.54 15.98
CA THR A 609 -22.67 -1.62 15.03
C THR A 609 -21.22 -2.09 15.18
N PRO A 610 -20.90 -3.36 14.87
CA PRO A 610 -19.52 -3.82 14.86
C PRO A 610 -18.59 -2.98 13.97
N GLU A 611 -19.11 -2.44 12.85
CA GLU A 611 -18.36 -1.57 11.96
C GLU A 611 -18.06 -0.22 12.61
N SER A 612 -19.01 0.35 13.38
CA SER A 612 -18.80 1.62 14.06
C SER A 612 -17.78 1.49 15.20
N LEU A 613 -17.80 0.37 15.94
CA LEU A 613 -16.79 0.06 16.95
C LEU A 613 -15.39 -0.07 16.34
N ALA A 614 -15.26 -0.78 15.22
CA ALA A 614 -13.99 -0.89 14.50
C ALA A 614 -13.47 0.49 14.02
N ARG A 615 -14.35 1.40 13.60
CA ARG A 615 -13.97 2.78 13.24
C ARG A 615 -13.49 3.58 14.45
N ILE A 616 -14.09 3.40 15.62
CA ILE A 616 -13.64 4.03 16.86
C ILE A 616 -12.23 3.53 17.23
N GLU A 617 -11.98 2.22 17.13
CA GLU A 617 -10.64 1.66 17.32
C GLU A 617 -9.61 2.26 16.35
N ASN A 618 -9.97 2.43 15.07
CA ASN A 618 -9.10 3.07 14.10
C ASN A 618 -8.78 4.52 14.47
N LEU A 619 -9.76 5.30 14.97
CA LEU A 619 -9.53 6.68 15.40
C LEU A 619 -8.62 6.75 16.63
N ARG A 620 -8.76 5.84 17.58
CA ARG A 620 -7.86 5.71 18.74
C ARG A 620 -6.43 5.39 18.28
N GLU A 621 -6.30 4.48 17.31
CA GLU A 621 -4.99 4.15 16.74
C GLU A 621 -4.35 5.31 15.98
N LEU A 622 -5.14 6.16 15.33
CA LEU A 622 -4.62 7.40 14.73
C LEU A 622 -4.04 8.36 15.78
N VAL A 623 -4.69 8.45 16.95
CA VAL A 623 -4.16 9.26 18.07
C VAL A 623 -2.84 8.66 18.58
N ASN A 624 -2.74 7.33 18.69
CA ASN A 624 -1.49 6.65 19.04
C ASN A 624 -0.37 6.95 18.05
N ALA A 625 -0.66 6.85 16.75
CA ALA A 625 0.31 7.20 15.70
C ALA A 625 0.80 8.66 15.81
N ALA A 626 -0.10 9.58 16.17
CA ALA A 626 0.28 10.98 16.41
C ALA A 626 1.06 11.18 17.72
N MET A 627 0.84 10.34 18.76
CA MET A 627 1.68 10.33 19.96
C MET A 627 3.09 9.81 19.65
N ASP A 628 3.20 8.76 18.85
CA ASP A 628 4.50 8.26 18.37
C ASP A 628 5.26 9.31 17.55
N SER A 629 4.53 10.08 16.74
CA SER A 629 5.08 11.20 15.98
C SER A 629 5.61 12.31 16.91
N ARG A 630 4.85 12.64 17.97
CA ARG A 630 5.31 13.58 19.02
C ARG A 630 6.60 13.10 19.68
N ASP A 631 6.68 11.80 20.01
CA ASP A 631 7.86 11.22 20.68
C ASP A 631 9.10 11.22 19.75
N ARG A 632 8.89 11.41 18.44
CA ARG A 632 9.95 11.64 17.44
C ARG A 632 10.20 13.12 17.14
N ASP A 633 9.57 14.05 17.87
CA ASP A 633 9.63 15.50 17.63
C ASP A 633 9.19 15.91 16.20
N GLU A 634 8.25 15.18 15.59
CA GLU A 634 7.71 15.49 14.27
C GLU A 634 6.66 16.62 14.35
N SER A 635 6.76 17.58 13.47
CA SER A 635 5.76 18.65 13.30
C SER A 635 4.47 18.11 12.65
N LEU A 636 3.39 18.89 12.72
CA LEU A 636 2.13 18.57 12.01
C LEU A 636 2.36 18.32 10.51
N SER A 637 3.21 19.11 9.87
CA SER A 637 3.53 18.97 8.44
C SER A 637 4.24 17.65 8.16
N GLU A 638 5.21 17.28 8.99
CA GLU A 638 5.95 16.03 8.85
C GLU A 638 5.05 14.81 9.10
N PHE A 639 4.15 14.89 10.08
CA PHE A 639 3.15 13.85 10.30
C PHE A 639 2.22 13.66 9.09
N LEU A 640 1.75 14.75 8.49
CA LEU A 640 0.91 14.71 7.28
C LEU A 640 1.68 14.18 6.06
N ASP A 641 2.95 14.56 5.91
CA ASP A 641 3.82 14.02 4.86
C ASP A 641 4.06 12.51 5.06
N HIS A 642 4.28 12.09 6.31
CA HIS A 642 4.42 10.67 6.66
C HIS A 642 3.14 9.89 6.34
N ALA A 643 1.98 10.38 6.79
CA ALA A 643 0.68 9.76 6.51
C ALA A 643 0.37 9.66 5.00
N ALA A 644 0.83 10.64 4.19
CA ALA A 644 0.67 10.63 2.75
C ALA A 644 1.65 9.69 2.03
N LEU A 645 2.81 9.40 2.62
CA LEU A 645 3.88 8.60 2.02
C LEU A 645 3.87 7.11 2.42
N VAL A 646 2.98 6.70 3.32
CA VAL A 646 2.80 5.29 3.70
C VAL A 646 2.24 4.52 2.49
N SER A 647 2.87 3.40 2.15
CA SER A 647 2.45 2.53 1.05
C SER A 647 1.91 1.20 1.58
N ASP A 648 1.12 0.48 0.75
CA ASP A 648 0.59 -0.85 1.08
C ASP A 648 1.67 -1.89 1.47
N ALA A 649 2.91 -1.69 0.99
CA ALA A 649 4.03 -2.57 1.32
C ALA A 649 4.54 -2.36 2.75
N ASP A 650 4.22 -1.21 3.37
CA ASP A 650 4.63 -0.90 4.73
C ASP A 650 3.74 -1.59 5.79
N ASP A 651 2.57 -2.12 5.39
CA ASP A 651 1.63 -2.85 6.26
C ASP A 651 1.98 -4.35 6.48
N TYR A 652 3.12 -4.82 5.95
CA TYR A 652 3.51 -6.22 6.06
C TYR A 652 3.85 -6.60 7.51
N ASP A 653 3.08 -7.55 8.09
CA ASP A 653 3.37 -8.16 9.40
C ASP A 653 4.31 -9.37 9.25
N GLU A 654 5.54 -9.21 9.73
CA GLU A 654 6.56 -10.26 9.70
C GLU A 654 6.22 -11.47 10.60
N ASN A 655 5.33 -11.32 11.57
CA ASN A 655 4.90 -12.37 12.48
C ASN A 655 3.73 -13.19 11.94
N ALA A 656 3.07 -12.73 10.87
CA ALA A 656 1.98 -13.48 10.25
C ALA A 656 2.49 -14.78 9.64
N ARG A 657 1.89 -15.91 10.03
CA ARG A 657 2.29 -17.24 9.52
C ARG A 657 1.78 -17.51 8.10
N VAL A 658 0.68 -16.88 7.71
CA VAL A 658 0.11 -16.94 6.34
C VAL A 658 -0.12 -15.53 5.85
N THR A 659 0.44 -15.20 4.71
CA THR A 659 0.29 -13.88 4.09
C THR A 659 -0.34 -14.02 2.71
N LEU A 660 -1.38 -13.22 2.48
CA LEU A 660 -2.08 -13.14 1.18
C LEU A 660 -1.76 -11.79 0.55
N MET A 661 -1.25 -11.77 -0.68
CA MET A 661 -0.88 -10.51 -1.33
C MET A 661 -0.84 -10.62 -2.85
N THR A 662 -0.83 -9.45 -3.51
CA THR A 662 -0.55 -9.41 -4.93
C THR A 662 0.93 -9.72 -5.22
N LEU A 663 1.21 -10.19 -6.44
CA LEU A 663 2.58 -10.38 -6.91
C LEU A 663 3.43 -9.10 -6.83
N HIS A 664 2.81 -7.92 -7.04
CA HIS A 664 3.51 -6.64 -6.92
C HIS A 664 3.91 -6.32 -5.48
N SER A 665 3.01 -6.56 -4.53
CA SER A 665 3.28 -6.33 -3.10
C SER A 665 4.31 -7.33 -2.54
N ALA A 666 4.49 -8.47 -3.19
CA ALA A 666 5.48 -9.48 -2.79
C ALA A 666 6.93 -9.09 -3.13
N LYS A 667 7.15 -8.03 -3.93
CA LYS A 667 8.50 -7.59 -4.27
C LYS A 667 9.27 -7.16 -3.01
N GLY A 668 10.50 -7.64 -2.87
CA GLY A 668 11.33 -7.40 -1.67
C GLY A 668 11.17 -8.45 -0.56
N LEU A 669 10.04 -9.16 -0.51
CA LEU A 669 9.75 -10.16 0.52
C LEU A 669 10.27 -11.56 0.16
N GLU A 670 10.24 -12.50 1.13
CA GLU A 670 10.64 -13.90 0.95
C GLU A 670 9.94 -14.81 1.94
N PHE A 671 9.59 -16.01 1.48
CA PHE A 671 8.81 -16.98 2.25
C PHE A 671 9.32 -18.38 2.02
N PRO A 672 9.37 -19.25 3.06
CA PRO A 672 9.74 -20.66 2.88
C PRO A 672 8.81 -21.39 1.91
N LEU A 673 7.50 -21.15 1.97
CA LEU A 673 6.49 -21.72 1.09
C LEU A 673 5.74 -20.62 0.35
N VAL A 674 5.68 -20.73 -0.98
CA VAL A 674 4.94 -19.78 -1.84
C VAL A 674 3.97 -20.53 -2.75
N PHE A 675 2.73 -20.06 -2.76
CA PHE A 675 1.73 -20.39 -3.76
C PHE A 675 1.61 -19.26 -4.78
N LEU A 676 1.65 -19.60 -6.06
CA LEU A 676 1.26 -18.74 -7.18
C LEU A 676 -0.05 -19.29 -7.72
N ILE A 677 -1.16 -18.58 -7.47
CA ILE A 677 -2.49 -19.03 -7.83
C ILE A 677 -3.04 -18.33 -9.08
N GLY A 678 -3.93 -19.02 -9.80
CA GLY A 678 -4.62 -18.44 -10.96
C GLY A 678 -3.73 -18.27 -12.18
N LEU A 679 -2.83 -19.23 -12.45
CA LEU A 679 -1.99 -19.25 -13.65
C LEU A 679 -2.81 -19.58 -14.90
N GLU A 680 -3.58 -18.61 -15.38
CA GLU A 680 -4.55 -18.71 -16.46
C GLU A 680 -4.44 -17.51 -17.42
N GLU A 681 -4.48 -17.75 -18.73
CA GLU A 681 -4.53 -16.69 -19.74
C GLU A 681 -5.72 -15.75 -19.49
N GLY A 682 -5.44 -14.44 -19.43
CA GLY A 682 -6.44 -13.42 -19.13
C GLY A 682 -6.60 -13.11 -17.65
N LEU A 683 -6.04 -13.94 -16.76
CA LEU A 683 -5.91 -13.68 -15.33
C LEU A 683 -4.45 -13.43 -14.94
N PHE A 684 -3.56 -14.34 -15.30
CA PHE A 684 -2.11 -14.18 -15.20
C PHE A 684 -1.42 -14.97 -16.33
N PRO A 685 -0.95 -14.28 -17.43
CA PRO A 685 -0.92 -12.84 -17.66
C PRO A 685 -2.30 -12.20 -17.73
N HIS A 686 -2.39 -10.94 -17.30
CA HIS A 686 -3.65 -10.21 -17.24
C HIS A 686 -4.20 -9.91 -18.65
N SER A 687 -5.53 -9.92 -18.84
CA SER A 687 -6.18 -9.74 -20.13
C SER A 687 -5.80 -8.45 -20.86
N ARG A 688 -5.51 -7.38 -20.15
CA ARG A 688 -5.10 -6.08 -20.74
C ARG A 688 -3.73 -6.13 -21.39
N THR A 689 -2.84 -6.98 -20.90
CA THR A 689 -1.43 -7.06 -21.35
C THR A 689 -1.24 -8.01 -22.53
N LEU A 690 -2.27 -8.81 -22.88
CA LEU A 690 -2.17 -9.80 -23.96
C LEU A 690 -2.00 -9.20 -25.36
N LEU A 691 -2.29 -7.91 -25.54
CA LEU A 691 -2.25 -7.24 -26.84
C LEU A 691 -0.91 -6.59 -27.17
N ALA A 692 -0.07 -6.32 -26.18
CA ALA A 692 1.21 -5.65 -26.34
C ALA A 692 2.39 -6.57 -25.94
N PRO A 693 3.39 -6.79 -26.80
CA PRO A 693 4.53 -7.65 -26.46
C PRO A 693 5.32 -7.16 -25.24
N ASP A 694 5.51 -5.86 -25.10
CA ASP A 694 6.23 -5.26 -23.98
C ASP A 694 5.54 -5.51 -22.63
N ASP A 695 4.20 -5.46 -22.62
CA ASP A 695 3.40 -5.74 -21.42
C ASP A 695 3.48 -7.22 -21.01
N ILE A 696 3.57 -8.13 -21.99
CA ILE A 696 3.79 -9.57 -21.73
C ILE A 696 5.17 -9.80 -21.13
N GLU A 697 6.19 -9.06 -21.56
CA GLU A 697 7.52 -9.16 -20.93
C GLU A 697 7.48 -8.70 -19.46
N GLU A 698 6.69 -7.67 -19.14
CA GLU A 698 6.51 -7.23 -17.76
C GLU A 698 5.74 -8.27 -16.92
N GLU A 699 4.65 -8.85 -17.45
CA GLU A 699 3.94 -9.95 -16.77
C GLU A 699 4.86 -11.15 -16.52
N ARG A 700 5.78 -11.42 -17.44
CA ARG A 700 6.77 -12.49 -17.27
C ARG A 700 7.79 -12.14 -16.18
N ARG A 701 8.23 -10.89 -16.08
CA ARG A 701 9.04 -10.41 -14.94
C ARG A 701 8.28 -10.51 -13.63
N LEU A 702 6.98 -10.22 -13.64
CA LEU A 702 6.12 -10.38 -12.47
C LEU A 702 6.01 -11.85 -12.04
N CYS A 703 5.93 -12.78 -12.99
CA CYS A 703 5.98 -14.21 -12.71
C CYS A 703 7.35 -14.60 -12.09
N TYR A 704 8.44 -14.15 -12.69
CA TYR A 704 9.79 -14.33 -12.15
C TYR A 704 9.92 -13.77 -10.71
N VAL A 705 9.39 -12.57 -10.46
CA VAL A 705 9.35 -11.99 -9.11
C VAL A 705 8.62 -12.92 -8.16
N GLY A 706 7.40 -13.36 -8.49
CA GLY A 706 6.61 -14.26 -7.66
C GLY A 706 7.33 -15.57 -7.35
N MET A 707 7.88 -16.23 -8.36
CA MET A 707 8.62 -17.49 -8.19
C MET A 707 9.84 -17.31 -7.27
N THR A 708 10.59 -16.21 -7.44
CA THR A 708 11.80 -15.92 -6.65
C THR A 708 11.51 -15.41 -5.23
N ARG A 709 10.23 -15.33 -4.81
CA ARG A 709 9.88 -15.12 -3.40
C ARG A 709 10.00 -16.40 -2.60
N ALA A 710 9.94 -17.58 -3.25
CA ALA A 710 10.07 -18.86 -2.60
C ALA A 710 11.53 -19.15 -2.20
N MET A 711 11.71 -19.58 -0.97
CA MET A 711 12.99 -20.08 -0.44
C MET A 711 13.14 -21.57 -0.68
N ASP A 712 12.16 -22.36 -0.24
CA ASP A 712 12.24 -23.82 -0.16
C ASP A 712 11.23 -24.51 -1.08
N THR A 713 9.99 -24.05 -1.08
CA THR A 713 8.88 -24.70 -1.79
C THR A 713 8.08 -23.70 -2.59
N LEU A 714 7.88 -24.01 -3.87
CA LEU A 714 7.04 -23.26 -4.79
C LEU A 714 5.95 -24.15 -5.34
N ILE A 715 4.69 -23.65 -5.28
CA ILE A 715 3.53 -24.35 -5.81
C ILE A 715 2.80 -23.44 -6.80
N LEU A 716 2.57 -23.95 -8.00
CA LEU A 716 1.89 -23.28 -9.09
C LEU A 716 0.50 -23.89 -9.25
N THR A 717 -0.55 -23.06 -9.25
CA THR A 717 -1.92 -23.56 -9.37
C THR A 717 -2.72 -22.84 -10.45
N ARG A 718 -3.71 -23.55 -11.00
CA ARG A 718 -4.75 -22.98 -11.88
C ARG A 718 -6.09 -23.68 -11.66
N ALA A 719 -7.16 -23.04 -12.04
CA ALA A 719 -8.48 -23.66 -12.11
C ALA A 719 -8.86 -23.98 -13.56
N ARG A 720 -9.52 -25.13 -13.82
CA ARG A 720 -10.08 -25.47 -15.14
C ARG A 720 -11.28 -24.61 -15.51
N TYR A 721 -12.12 -24.28 -14.51
CA TYR A 721 -13.28 -23.44 -14.66
C TYR A 721 -13.24 -22.31 -13.65
N ARG A 722 -13.53 -21.08 -14.09
CA ARG A 722 -13.60 -19.94 -13.20
C ARG A 722 -14.82 -19.07 -13.49
N ARG A 723 -15.53 -18.68 -12.43
CA ARG A 723 -16.63 -17.71 -12.58
C ARG A 723 -16.02 -16.31 -12.75
N ARG A 724 -16.38 -15.66 -13.85
CA ARG A 724 -16.01 -14.27 -14.10
C ARG A 724 -17.14 -13.34 -13.73
N TYR A 725 -16.81 -12.08 -13.38
CA TYR A 725 -17.79 -11.09 -13.01
C TYR A 725 -18.80 -10.87 -14.15
N GLY A 726 -20.13 -10.98 -13.84
CA GLY A 726 -21.22 -10.80 -14.80
C GLY A 726 -21.61 -12.03 -15.61
N THR A 727 -21.04 -13.22 -15.32
CA THR A 727 -21.47 -14.49 -15.95
C THR A 727 -22.08 -15.41 -14.90
N ASP A 728 -23.28 -15.98 -15.22
CA ASP A 728 -23.99 -16.91 -14.33
C ASP A 728 -23.32 -18.30 -14.29
N MET A 729 -22.54 -18.63 -15.32
CA MET A 729 -21.89 -19.95 -15.45
C MET A 729 -20.37 -19.81 -15.40
N PRO A 730 -19.64 -20.78 -14.78
CA PRO A 730 -18.20 -20.83 -14.85
C PRO A 730 -17.70 -21.00 -16.29
N GLU A 731 -16.73 -20.21 -16.69
CA GLU A 731 -16.09 -20.32 -18.01
C GLU A 731 -14.83 -21.18 -17.93
N GLY A 732 -14.56 -21.97 -18.98
CA GLY A 732 -13.32 -22.75 -19.10
C GLY A 732 -12.11 -21.83 -19.20
N SER A 733 -11.10 -22.07 -18.38
CA SER A 733 -9.84 -21.30 -18.40
C SER A 733 -8.79 -21.97 -19.30
N VAL A 734 -7.95 -21.13 -19.91
CA VAL A 734 -6.77 -21.58 -20.68
C VAL A 734 -5.55 -21.51 -19.77
N PRO A 735 -4.69 -22.53 -19.70
CA PRO A 735 -3.45 -22.48 -18.91
C PRO A 735 -2.62 -21.25 -19.27
N SER A 736 -1.98 -20.67 -18.29
CA SER A 736 -1.02 -19.59 -18.48
C SER A 736 0.17 -20.08 -19.33
N ARG A 737 0.62 -19.27 -20.28
CA ARG A 737 1.85 -19.54 -21.03
C ARG A 737 3.07 -19.69 -20.15
N PHE A 738 3.07 -19.08 -18.97
CA PHE A 738 4.17 -19.18 -18.00
C PHE A 738 4.33 -20.59 -17.44
N LEU A 739 3.26 -21.40 -17.38
CA LEU A 739 3.35 -22.81 -17.02
C LEU A 739 4.06 -23.63 -18.11
N GLU A 740 3.85 -23.29 -19.40
CA GLU A 740 4.52 -23.95 -20.51
C GLU A 740 6.00 -23.54 -20.63
N GLU A 741 6.37 -22.40 -20.05
CA GLU A 741 7.74 -21.88 -20.05
C GLU A 741 8.60 -22.51 -18.94
N VAL A 742 7.98 -23.14 -17.91
CA VAL A 742 8.70 -23.90 -16.90
C VAL A 742 9.09 -25.27 -17.44
N PRO A 743 10.36 -25.70 -17.28
CA PRO A 743 10.81 -27.03 -17.68
C PRO A 743 9.98 -28.14 -17.00
N GLN A 744 9.48 -29.09 -17.78
CA GLN A 744 8.59 -30.13 -17.30
C GLN A 744 9.25 -31.07 -16.27
N GLU A 745 10.57 -31.28 -16.38
CA GLU A 745 11.36 -32.06 -15.43
C GLU A 745 11.42 -31.47 -14.02
N LEU A 746 11.15 -30.16 -13.88
CA LEU A 746 11.10 -29.49 -12.60
C LEU A 746 9.72 -29.55 -11.95
N LEU A 747 8.67 -29.89 -12.72
CA LEU A 747 7.29 -29.91 -12.23
C LEU A 747 6.94 -31.26 -11.61
N GLN A 748 6.25 -31.20 -10.47
CA GLN A 748 5.61 -32.33 -9.82
C GLN A 748 4.09 -32.12 -9.84
N ASP A 749 3.36 -33.01 -10.52
CA ASP A 749 1.89 -32.98 -10.49
C ASP A 749 1.40 -33.41 -9.09
N LEU A 750 0.69 -32.54 -8.40
CA LEU A 750 0.11 -32.74 -7.08
C LEU A 750 -1.36 -33.22 -7.17
N GLY A 751 -1.96 -33.18 -8.36
CA GLY A 751 -3.37 -33.54 -8.59
C GLY A 751 -3.62 -34.99 -8.98
N SER A 752 -2.58 -35.72 -9.39
CA SER A 752 -2.72 -37.12 -9.77
C SER A 752 -2.23 -38.05 -8.68
N PRO A 753 -3.04 -39.03 -8.19
CA PRO A 753 -2.51 -40.10 -7.35
C PRO A 753 -1.43 -40.83 -8.14
N ARG A 754 -0.22 -40.95 -7.55
CA ARG A 754 0.87 -41.72 -8.13
C ARG A 754 0.32 -43.10 -8.58
N ARG A 755 0.19 -43.34 -9.88
CA ARG A 755 0.00 -44.68 -10.42
C ARG A 755 1.25 -45.43 -10.07
N SER A 756 1.16 -46.30 -9.06
CA SER A 756 2.13 -47.39 -8.89
C SER A 756 2.06 -48.21 -10.19
N SER A 757 3.19 -48.29 -10.88
CA SER A 757 3.40 -49.11 -12.07
C SER A 757 3.25 -50.60 -11.69
N HIS A 758 2.03 -51.11 -11.65
CA HIS A 758 1.64 -52.52 -11.78
C HIS A 758 0.11 -52.57 -11.77
N ALA A 759 -0.49 -52.73 -12.93
CA ALA A 759 -1.59 -53.63 -13.20
C ALA A 759 -2.35 -53.21 -14.46
N THR A 760 -2.38 -54.19 -15.33
CA THR A 760 -3.24 -54.50 -16.46
C THR A 760 -4.66 -53.98 -16.43
N SER A 761 -5.05 -53.36 -17.54
CA SER A 761 -6.34 -53.36 -18.28
C SER A 761 -7.67 -53.25 -17.52
N SER A 762 -8.47 -52.33 -18.08
CA SER A 762 -9.94 -52.24 -18.08
C SER A 762 -10.64 -51.83 -16.79
N ASP A 763 -11.03 -50.55 -16.76
CA ASP A 763 -12.45 -50.22 -16.58
C ASP A 763 -12.70 -48.74 -16.96
N TYR A 764 -13.62 -48.54 -17.86
CA TYR A 764 -14.21 -47.23 -18.18
C TYR A 764 -15.32 -46.99 -17.18
N GLY A 765 -15.25 -45.87 -16.42
CA GLY A 765 -16.48 -45.36 -15.78
C GLY A 765 -16.28 -44.97 -14.33
N SER A 766 -16.29 -43.71 -14.17
CA SER A 766 -16.71 -42.83 -13.08
C SER A 766 -15.64 -41.80 -12.65
N SER A 767 -15.80 -40.58 -13.07
CA SER A 767 -15.11 -39.44 -12.50
C SER A 767 -15.50 -39.29 -11.03
N ARG A 768 -14.66 -39.81 -10.13
CA ARG A 768 -14.78 -39.49 -8.71
C ARG A 768 -14.29 -38.04 -8.48
N HIS A 769 -15.20 -37.17 -8.13
CA HIS A 769 -14.86 -35.89 -7.53
C HIS A 769 -14.02 -36.15 -6.27
N TYR A 770 -12.76 -35.71 -6.32
CA TYR A 770 -11.87 -35.75 -5.18
C TYR A 770 -12.23 -34.55 -4.31
N THR A 771 -12.82 -34.81 -3.13
CA THR A 771 -12.94 -33.81 -2.05
C THR A 771 -11.81 -34.11 -1.08
N TYR A 772 -10.93 -33.14 -0.84
CA TYR A 772 -9.78 -33.26 0.08
C TYR A 772 -10.16 -33.65 1.51
N GLU A 773 -11.41 -33.52 1.89
CA GLU A 773 -11.96 -33.95 3.20
C GLU A 773 -11.92 -35.46 3.42
N ASP A 774 -11.81 -36.30 2.35
CA ASP A 774 -11.85 -37.74 2.48
C ASP A 774 -10.49 -38.42 2.83
N GLU A 775 -9.36 -37.71 2.68
CA GLU A 775 -8.04 -38.28 3.01
C GLU A 775 -7.71 -38.23 4.50
N ASP A 776 -8.14 -37.16 5.21
CA ASP A 776 -7.85 -37.03 6.64
C ASP A 776 -8.62 -38.01 7.52
N GLN A 777 -9.74 -38.58 7.02
CA GLN A 777 -10.49 -39.60 7.77
C GLN A 777 -9.91 -41.02 7.65
N ARG A 778 -9.05 -41.29 6.67
CA ARG A 778 -8.47 -42.63 6.47
C ARG A 778 -7.15 -42.85 7.22
N SER A 779 -6.44 -41.84 7.61
CA SER A 779 -5.17 -41.97 8.33
C SER A 779 -5.28 -42.23 9.84
N GLN A 780 -6.46 -42.01 10.45
CA GLN A 780 -6.66 -42.17 11.91
C GLN A 780 -7.27 -43.51 12.34
N TYR A 781 -7.70 -44.41 11.42
CA TYR A 781 -8.32 -45.68 11.80
C TYR A 781 -7.66 -46.93 11.16
N GLY A 782 -6.45 -47.18 11.60
CA GLY A 782 -5.87 -48.51 11.57
C GLY A 782 -6.12 -49.23 12.91
N ARG A 783 -7.13 -50.11 12.95
CA ARG A 783 -7.51 -51.09 13.96
C ARG A 783 -8.70 -50.72 14.86
N ARG A 784 -9.89 -51.18 14.50
CA ARG A 784 -10.72 -52.17 15.15
C ARG A 784 -12.11 -52.25 14.52
N ASN A 785 -12.47 -53.43 14.08
CA ASN A 785 -13.83 -53.83 13.80
C ASN A 785 -14.76 -53.58 15.00
N THR A 786 -15.86 -52.84 14.77
CA THR A 786 -17.24 -53.30 15.08
C THR A 786 -18.21 -52.17 14.81
N THR A 787 -19.18 -52.45 13.96
CA THR A 787 -20.52 -51.88 13.79
C THR A 787 -20.94 -50.79 14.81
N ARG A 788 -21.08 -49.54 14.27
CA ARG A 788 -22.26 -48.70 14.40
C ARG A 788 -22.09 -47.46 13.55
N ARG A 789 -22.97 -47.36 12.55
CA ARG A 789 -23.20 -46.10 11.82
C ARG A 789 -23.70 -45.05 12.80
N ASN A 790 -22.96 -43.99 12.97
CA ASN A 790 -23.49 -42.69 13.30
C ASN A 790 -22.88 -41.70 12.31
N SER A 791 -23.66 -41.42 11.29
CA SER A 791 -23.40 -40.31 10.36
C SER A 791 -23.55 -39.00 11.10
N TYR A 792 -22.47 -38.29 11.28
CA TYR A 792 -22.51 -36.86 11.64
C TYR A 792 -22.88 -36.07 10.40
N SER A 793 -24.17 -35.68 10.30
CA SER A 793 -24.65 -34.78 9.25
C SER A 793 -24.58 -33.33 9.75
N GLY A 794 -23.42 -32.72 9.63
CA GLY A 794 -23.33 -31.25 9.62
C GLY A 794 -23.81 -30.73 8.24
N PRO A 795 -24.50 -29.60 8.16
CA PRO A 795 -25.04 -29.09 6.90
C PRO A 795 -23.92 -28.66 5.96
N THR A 796 -23.62 -29.47 4.95
CA THR A 796 -22.87 -29.03 3.77
C THR A 796 -23.78 -28.23 2.86
N TYR A 797 -23.50 -26.95 2.67
CA TYR A 797 -24.38 -25.99 1.97
C TYR A 797 -24.33 -26.07 0.43
N ASN A 798 -23.78 -27.12 -0.18
CA ASN A 798 -23.45 -27.16 -1.60
C ASN A 798 -24.25 -28.15 -2.45
N SER A 799 -25.37 -28.69 -1.96
CA SER A 799 -26.28 -29.45 -2.80
C SER A 799 -27.72 -28.93 -2.73
N ILE A 800 -28.43 -29.00 -3.85
CA ILE A 800 -29.85 -28.57 -3.96
C ILE A 800 -30.71 -29.31 -2.93
N ASP A 801 -30.36 -30.52 -2.56
CA ASP A 801 -31.05 -31.33 -1.58
C ASP A 801 -30.87 -30.79 -0.16
N ASN A 802 -29.69 -30.34 0.20
CA ASN A 802 -29.40 -29.71 1.49
C ASN A 802 -30.03 -28.32 1.62
N ILE A 803 -30.14 -27.58 0.52
CA ILE A 803 -30.88 -26.33 0.46
C ILE A 803 -32.37 -26.56 0.66
N ALA A 804 -32.96 -27.59 0.04
CA ALA A 804 -34.35 -27.99 0.21
C ALA A 804 -34.66 -28.41 1.65
N GLU A 805 -33.77 -29.15 2.29
CA GLU A 805 -33.90 -29.60 3.70
C GLU A 805 -33.76 -28.42 4.69
N PHE A 806 -32.88 -27.46 4.42
CA PHE A 806 -32.74 -26.22 5.20
C PHE A 806 -34.03 -25.38 5.16
N PHE A 807 -34.66 -25.25 4.00
CA PHE A 807 -35.95 -24.53 3.89
C PHE A 807 -37.13 -25.32 4.46
N ALA A 808 -37.11 -26.65 4.36
CA ALA A 808 -38.14 -27.52 4.94
C ALA A 808 -38.09 -27.49 6.48
N SER A 809 -36.94 -27.44 7.10
CA SER A 809 -36.77 -27.32 8.57
C SER A 809 -37.29 -26.00 9.14
N ARG A 810 -37.48 -24.97 8.29
CA ARG A 810 -38.02 -23.64 8.63
C ARG A 810 -39.47 -23.43 8.16
N GLY A 811 -40.19 -24.51 7.81
CA GLY A 811 -41.62 -24.47 7.44
C GLY A 811 -41.91 -23.80 6.07
N LYS A 812 -40.90 -23.61 5.21
CA LYS A 812 -41.06 -23.07 3.86
C LYS A 812 -40.97 -24.19 2.82
N LYS A 813 -41.99 -24.38 2.01
CA LYS A 813 -41.97 -25.35 0.90
C LYS A 813 -41.09 -24.85 -0.22
N PHE A 814 -39.98 -25.58 -0.49
CA PHE A 814 -39.12 -25.36 -1.65
C PHE A 814 -39.63 -26.22 -2.79
N THR A 815 -40.11 -25.60 -3.89
CA THR A 815 -40.51 -26.29 -5.11
C THR A 815 -39.26 -26.39 -6.01
N ARG A 816 -38.78 -27.60 -6.29
CA ARG A 816 -37.74 -27.84 -7.27
C ARG A 816 -38.12 -27.26 -8.62
N PRO A 817 -37.34 -26.37 -9.24
CA PRO A 817 -37.54 -26.01 -10.62
C PRO A 817 -37.32 -27.28 -11.48
N LYS A 818 -38.30 -27.72 -12.22
CA LYS A 818 -38.15 -28.72 -13.29
C LYS A 818 -37.37 -28.04 -14.41
N ILE A 819 -36.13 -28.33 -14.47
CA ILE A 819 -35.31 -27.99 -15.64
C ILE A 819 -35.55 -29.09 -16.64
N GLU A 820 -36.44 -28.89 -17.61
CA GLU A 820 -36.43 -29.69 -18.82
C GLU A 820 -35.18 -29.31 -19.61
N VAL A 821 -34.16 -30.20 -19.51
CA VAL A 821 -33.03 -30.15 -20.41
C VAL A 821 -33.53 -30.60 -21.77
N ALA A 822 -33.86 -29.65 -22.60
CA ALA A 822 -34.05 -29.92 -24.03
C ALA A 822 -32.68 -30.40 -24.57
N THR A 823 -32.64 -31.64 -24.97
CA THR A 823 -31.52 -32.23 -25.72
C THR A 823 -31.40 -31.42 -27.03
N PRO A 824 -30.35 -30.68 -27.32
CA PRO A 824 -30.20 -29.98 -28.58
C PRO A 824 -29.89 -31.00 -29.65
N ALA A 825 -30.81 -31.26 -30.52
CA ALA A 825 -30.55 -31.84 -31.82
C ALA A 825 -29.56 -30.92 -32.57
N GLY A 826 -28.40 -31.48 -32.93
CA GLY A 826 -27.45 -31.04 -33.95
C GLY A 826 -27.30 -29.55 -34.17
N ARG A 827 -26.37 -28.92 -33.51
CA ARG A 827 -25.80 -27.64 -33.97
C ARG A 827 -24.27 -27.76 -34.10
N MET A 828 -23.81 -27.68 -35.35
CA MET A 828 -22.41 -27.41 -35.67
C MET A 828 -22.07 -25.99 -35.19
N GLY A 829 -21.21 -25.87 -34.20
CA GLY A 829 -20.63 -24.63 -33.74
C GLY A 829 -19.32 -24.93 -33.05
N PHE A 830 -18.36 -23.98 -33.11
CA PHE A 830 -17.12 -24.11 -32.40
C PHE A 830 -17.31 -23.66 -30.93
N HIS A 831 -16.67 -24.38 -29.99
CA HIS A 831 -16.81 -24.11 -28.56
C HIS A 831 -15.51 -23.56 -27.97
N PRO A 832 -15.57 -22.70 -26.93
CA PRO A 832 -14.37 -22.28 -26.21
C PRO A 832 -13.52 -23.47 -25.73
N GLY A 833 -12.20 -23.37 -25.90
CA GLY A 833 -11.25 -24.46 -25.60
C GLY A 833 -11.03 -25.45 -26.74
N GLN A 834 -11.80 -25.38 -27.83
CA GLN A 834 -11.64 -26.27 -28.97
C GLN A 834 -10.47 -25.87 -29.85
N ARG A 835 -9.63 -26.84 -30.26
CA ARG A 835 -8.58 -26.62 -31.24
C ARG A 835 -9.18 -26.52 -32.63
N VAL A 836 -8.72 -25.51 -33.36
CA VAL A 836 -9.18 -25.21 -34.72
C VAL A 836 -7.99 -24.87 -35.62
N ARG A 837 -8.14 -25.15 -36.91
CA ARG A 837 -7.14 -24.80 -37.91
C ARG A 837 -7.71 -23.79 -38.90
N HIS A 838 -6.99 -22.68 -39.11
CA HIS A 838 -7.35 -21.65 -40.07
C HIS A 838 -6.34 -21.65 -41.22
N PRO A 839 -6.76 -21.56 -42.48
CA PRO A 839 -5.85 -21.64 -43.64
C PRO A 839 -4.71 -20.63 -43.58
N LYS A 840 -4.98 -19.41 -43.09
CA LYS A 840 -4.01 -18.31 -43.08
C LYS A 840 -3.23 -18.24 -41.76
N TYR A 841 -3.85 -18.62 -40.59
CA TYR A 841 -3.28 -18.36 -39.28
C TYR A 841 -2.75 -19.65 -38.61
N GLY A 842 -2.95 -20.83 -39.25
CA GLY A 842 -2.53 -22.11 -38.69
C GLY A 842 -3.41 -22.64 -37.57
N GLU A 843 -2.84 -23.48 -36.71
CA GLU A 843 -3.55 -24.03 -35.55
C GLU A 843 -3.75 -22.99 -34.48
N GLY A 844 -4.94 -22.97 -33.86
CA GLY A 844 -5.31 -22.07 -32.79
C GLY A 844 -6.34 -22.69 -31.87
N THR A 845 -6.65 -22.03 -30.76
CA THR A 845 -7.65 -22.47 -29.79
C THR A 845 -8.76 -21.43 -29.72
N VAL A 846 -10.01 -21.86 -29.77
CA VAL A 846 -11.16 -20.99 -29.65
C VAL A 846 -11.20 -20.42 -28.22
N TYR A 847 -11.09 -19.11 -28.13
CA TYR A 847 -11.09 -18.39 -26.84
C TYR A 847 -12.50 -18.04 -26.40
N LYS A 848 -13.33 -17.51 -27.33
CA LYS A 848 -14.70 -17.04 -27.04
C LYS A 848 -15.57 -17.13 -28.28
N ARG A 849 -16.86 -17.46 -28.08
CA ARG A 849 -17.90 -17.36 -29.09
C ARG A 849 -18.97 -16.40 -28.61
N GLU A 850 -19.32 -15.42 -29.42
CA GLU A 850 -20.32 -14.37 -29.14
C GLU A 850 -21.45 -14.46 -30.19
N GLY A 851 -22.67 -14.63 -29.73
CA GLY A 851 -23.88 -14.75 -30.57
C GLY A 851 -24.23 -16.19 -30.96
N ASP A 852 -25.44 -16.39 -31.43
CA ASP A 852 -25.98 -17.64 -31.89
C ASP A 852 -26.17 -17.65 -33.41
N GLY A 853 -26.05 -18.84 -34.05
CA GLY A 853 -26.20 -19.03 -35.49
C GLY A 853 -24.92 -18.81 -36.28
N GLU A 854 -25.09 -18.71 -37.61
CA GLU A 854 -23.98 -18.62 -38.58
C GLU A 854 -23.19 -17.28 -38.54
N ASP A 855 -23.79 -16.23 -38.01
CA ASP A 855 -23.16 -14.92 -37.83
C ASP A 855 -22.44 -14.75 -36.50
N ALA A 856 -22.34 -15.83 -35.71
CA ALA A 856 -21.62 -15.80 -34.44
C ALA A 856 -20.15 -15.38 -34.64
N LYS A 857 -19.65 -14.56 -33.75
CA LYS A 857 -18.26 -14.10 -33.76
C LYS A 857 -17.42 -15.01 -32.88
N ILE A 858 -16.39 -15.59 -33.45
CA ILE A 858 -15.47 -16.48 -32.73
C ILE A 858 -14.15 -15.75 -32.57
N THR A 859 -13.67 -15.72 -31.35
CA THR A 859 -12.30 -15.25 -31.05
C THR A 859 -11.41 -16.48 -30.91
N VAL A 860 -10.41 -16.58 -31.76
CA VAL A 860 -9.45 -17.69 -31.79
C VAL A 860 -8.06 -17.18 -31.46
N GLN A 861 -7.36 -17.87 -30.60
CA GLN A 861 -5.98 -17.61 -30.27
C GLN A 861 -5.05 -18.46 -31.12
N PHE A 862 -4.23 -17.81 -31.92
CA PHE A 862 -3.21 -18.44 -32.75
C PHE A 862 -1.80 -18.18 -32.18
N PRO A 863 -0.96 -19.19 -31.96
CA PRO A 863 0.35 -19.06 -31.32
C PRO A 863 1.28 -18.00 -31.94
N ARG A 864 1.20 -17.81 -33.26
CA ARG A 864 2.05 -16.86 -34.01
C ARG A 864 1.38 -15.53 -34.34
N PHE A 865 0.05 -15.44 -34.23
CA PHE A 865 -0.73 -14.28 -34.70
C PHE A 865 -1.63 -13.65 -33.64
N GLY A 866 -1.61 -14.17 -32.39
CA GLY A 866 -2.42 -13.68 -31.27
C GLY A 866 -3.92 -13.94 -31.43
N LEU A 867 -4.74 -13.20 -30.70
CA LEU A 867 -6.21 -13.31 -30.76
C LEU A 867 -6.75 -12.68 -32.05
N LYS A 868 -7.57 -13.46 -32.75
CA LYS A 868 -8.29 -12.99 -33.96
C LYS A 868 -9.78 -13.19 -33.75
N LYS A 869 -10.56 -12.13 -33.95
CA LYS A 869 -12.03 -12.18 -33.91
C LYS A 869 -12.51 -12.41 -35.33
N LEU A 870 -13.16 -13.54 -35.58
CA LEU A 870 -13.62 -14.01 -36.86
C LEU A 870 -15.14 -14.22 -36.82
N VAL A 871 -15.82 -14.06 -37.93
CA VAL A 871 -17.24 -14.43 -38.06
C VAL A 871 -17.29 -15.88 -38.51
N GLU A 872 -18.02 -16.74 -37.75
CA GLU A 872 -18.02 -18.20 -37.90
C GLU A 872 -18.26 -18.65 -39.37
N LYS A 873 -19.19 -18.01 -40.04
CA LYS A 873 -19.55 -18.25 -41.43
C LYS A 873 -18.42 -18.02 -42.44
N TYR A 874 -17.56 -17.04 -42.14
CA TYR A 874 -16.47 -16.65 -43.06
C TYR A 874 -15.09 -17.05 -42.54
N ALA A 875 -15.02 -17.67 -41.40
CA ALA A 875 -13.75 -17.94 -40.72
C ALA A 875 -12.97 -19.13 -41.27
N GLN A 876 -13.56 -19.96 -42.15
CA GLN A 876 -12.93 -21.18 -42.73
C GLN A 876 -12.16 -22.01 -41.68
N LEU A 877 -12.76 -22.15 -40.48
CA LEU A 877 -12.15 -22.90 -39.40
C LEU A 877 -12.53 -24.38 -39.52
N GLU A 878 -11.52 -25.23 -39.47
CA GLU A 878 -11.67 -26.70 -39.36
C GLU A 878 -11.38 -27.13 -37.93
N LYS A 879 -12.04 -28.18 -37.48
CA LYS A 879 -11.70 -28.80 -36.19
C LYS A 879 -10.34 -29.49 -36.34
N ALA A 880 -9.38 -29.09 -35.47
CA ALA A 880 -8.05 -29.66 -35.47
C ALA A 880 -7.95 -30.89 -34.56
#